data_84d2ba898d7361182626d79964ab8394
#
_entry.id   84d2ba898d7361182626d79964ab8394
#
_cell.length_a   1.000
_cell.length_b   1.000
_cell.length_c   1.000
_cell.angle_alpha   90.00
_cell.angle_beta   90.00
_cell.angle_gamma   90.00
#
_symmetry.space_group_name_H-M   'P 1'
#
loop_
_entity.id
_entity.type
_entity.pdbx_description
1 polymer ?
#
loop_
_entity_poly.entity_id
_entity_poly.type
_entity_poly.pdbx_seq_one_letter_code
_entity_poly.pdbx_strand_id
1 'polypeptide(L)'
;MPQLVAVAILEIWGALVVSMPLWAPTAATYAAYAIVAAGTYASIRSMQKIPNLGNLQADAAGKVSMTRDTVASRRVIYGMARVSGPVVFASTNSSGTSGKNEFLHMIVALAGHEVTEFKSIFFNDVQAWDSGSGQSALFPADKLAMTYKIGAASQTAYDMTPPTEWTSDHRLNSIASVYVRLTADPNTYPNGIPNISATIVGHQLQDENGNNVNYYDNPALILRHYLLNYFGADTTEIDATSFGIAKDACNYEPYGAGTGKRYTCNYTFTLNTKPAKVIEDILKTCYGKLVYTNGKFVIKAGVYNTPTVYLNEDDLIGGINVTTKSSQANAFNSVRGLFIDGNTYTSSFQASDFVPITSSFYLNEDDNFDNPIDIELSGVTDHTIARRIAKLTLLDSRQDLSVQCTTKISGLQLIAGDNVYLSVARYGWVNKVFEVNELTINSDLSIGLLLKETSSDIYDFPVSEDVDRDLSPNTNLPNPFIVQPPVGFSVTETTTVDADGTVFPSATLNWSASYSGSISDISVEYKETSSADFDALGIFPRTDSTFTTLDVVAGKTYMFRARNLNYLGVFSSYVSKSLKINGDNTAPQTPTGITATGGTGSFSLNWTNPAVDTDYKFTRIWLNTANNFSTSTVQGTISGTTWNKTITSSSTYYAWL
;
A
#
# COMPACT_ATOMS: atom_id res chain seq x y z
N MET A 1 -9.14 -25.56 12.69
CA MET A 1 -9.49 -26.41 13.84
C MET A 1 -8.89 -25.97 15.18
N PRO A 2 -8.00 -24.96 15.28
CA PRO A 2 -7.57 -24.44 16.61
C PRO A 2 -8.64 -23.61 17.32
N GLN A 3 -9.57 -23.00 16.60
CA GLN A 3 -10.66 -22.20 17.21
C GLN A 3 -11.67 -23.05 17.99
N LEU A 4 -11.89 -24.30 17.58
CA LEU A 4 -12.78 -25.23 18.29
C LEU A 4 -12.18 -25.74 19.60
N VAL A 5 -10.86 -25.86 19.69
CA VAL A 5 -10.15 -26.26 20.90
C VAL A 5 -10.15 -25.13 21.94
N ALA A 6 -9.96 -23.88 21.51
CA ALA A 6 -10.01 -22.71 22.40
C ALA A 6 -11.43 -22.47 22.98
N VAL A 7 -12.48 -22.66 22.17
CA VAL A 7 -13.87 -22.56 22.60
C VAL A 7 -14.23 -23.71 23.55
N ALA A 8 -13.80 -24.93 23.25
CA ALA A 8 -14.04 -26.09 24.12
C ALA A 8 -13.31 -25.98 25.48
N ILE A 9 -12.11 -25.39 25.50
CA ILE A 9 -11.38 -25.10 26.75
C ILE A 9 -12.13 -24.01 27.55
N LEU A 10 -12.66 -22.96 26.91
CA LEU A 10 -13.46 -21.92 27.56
C LEU A 10 -14.78 -22.46 28.17
N GLU A 11 -15.45 -23.40 27.52
CA GLU A 11 -16.67 -24.02 28.00
C GLU A 11 -16.40 -25.00 29.17
N ILE A 12 -15.32 -25.78 29.13
CA ILE A 12 -14.91 -26.68 30.22
C ILE A 12 -14.50 -25.89 31.47
N TRP A 13 -13.79 -24.74 31.27
CA TRP A 13 -13.38 -23.89 32.40
C TRP A 13 -14.50 -23.03 32.95
N GLY A 14 -15.45 -22.60 32.15
CA GLY A 14 -16.68 -21.93 32.62
C GLY A 14 -17.50 -22.84 33.55
N ALA A 15 -17.55 -24.13 33.27
CA ALA A 15 -18.20 -25.12 34.13
C ALA A 15 -17.39 -25.44 35.42
N LEU A 16 -16.06 -25.35 35.39
CA LEU A 16 -15.20 -25.59 36.56
C LEU A 16 -15.21 -24.43 37.56
N VAL A 17 -15.31 -23.18 37.09
CA VAL A 17 -15.34 -21.97 37.94
C VAL A 17 -16.60 -21.89 38.80
N VAL A 18 -17.71 -22.48 38.37
CA VAL A 18 -18.98 -22.50 39.12
C VAL A 18 -18.93 -23.47 40.33
N SER A 19 -17.97 -24.40 40.37
CA SER A 19 -17.86 -25.42 41.44
C SER A 19 -16.67 -25.19 42.40
N MET A 20 -15.95 -24.06 42.31
CA MET A 20 -14.76 -23.81 43.14
C MET A 20 -15.08 -23.05 44.44
N PRO A 21 -14.42 -23.40 45.57
CA PRO A 21 -14.62 -22.71 46.84
C PRO A 21 -14.09 -21.27 46.83
N LEU A 22 -14.63 -20.43 47.70
CA LEU A 22 -14.41 -18.95 47.76
C LEU A 22 -12.95 -18.48 47.95
N TRP A 23 -11.98 -19.37 48.12
CA TRP A 23 -10.54 -19.04 48.19
C TRP A 23 -9.82 -19.16 46.83
N ALA A 24 -10.53 -19.48 45.76
CA ALA A 24 -9.97 -19.70 44.42
C ALA A 24 -10.11 -18.54 43.40
N PRO A 25 -10.34 -17.25 43.78
CA PRO A 25 -10.32 -16.16 42.82
C PRO A 25 -8.96 -16.01 42.10
N THR A 26 -7.86 -16.36 42.79
CA THR A 26 -6.52 -16.41 42.24
C THR A 26 -6.34 -17.43 41.11
N ALA A 27 -6.96 -18.62 41.21
CA ALA A 27 -6.82 -19.66 40.19
C ALA A 27 -7.52 -19.29 38.87
N ALA A 28 -8.65 -18.59 38.92
CA ALA A 28 -9.34 -18.09 37.73
C ALA A 28 -8.53 -16.94 37.05
N THR A 29 -7.85 -16.14 37.89
CA THR A 29 -6.93 -15.08 37.39
C THR A 29 -5.71 -15.73 36.74
N TYR A 30 -5.12 -16.77 37.32
CA TYR A 30 -3.97 -17.50 36.72
C TYR A 30 -4.35 -18.24 35.44
N ALA A 31 -5.57 -18.75 35.31
CA ALA A 31 -6.07 -19.33 34.08
C ALA A 31 -6.24 -18.26 32.96
N ALA A 32 -6.70 -17.05 33.32
CA ALA A 32 -6.74 -15.92 32.39
C ALA A 32 -5.33 -15.51 31.93
N TYR A 33 -4.33 -15.57 32.81
CA TYR A 33 -2.94 -15.29 32.50
C TYR A 33 -2.31 -16.35 31.57
N ALA A 34 -2.61 -17.63 31.78
CA ALA A 34 -2.18 -18.70 30.88
C ALA A 34 -2.80 -18.55 29.46
N ILE A 35 -4.03 -18.06 29.40
CA ILE A 35 -4.69 -17.72 28.09
C ILE A 35 -4.01 -16.54 27.42
N VAL A 36 -3.55 -15.54 28.17
CA VAL A 36 -2.77 -14.42 27.63
C VAL A 36 -1.40 -14.90 27.12
N ALA A 37 -0.71 -15.78 27.86
CA ALA A 37 0.57 -16.35 27.42
C ALA A 37 0.43 -17.25 26.18
N ALA A 38 -0.61 -18.04 26.07
CA ALA A 38 -0.94 -18.80 24.86
C ALA A 38 -1.43 -17.89 23.74
N GLY A 39 -2.10 -16.78 24.07
CA GLY A 39 -2.56 -15.75 23.14
C GLY A 39 -1.41 -14.97 22.49
N THR A 40 -0.29 -14.76 23.19
CA THR A 40 0.88 -14.06 22.60
C THR A 40 1.61 -14.91 21.57
N TYR A 41 1.60 -16.23 21.72
CA TYR A 41 2.08 -17.14 20.66
C TYR A 41 1.10 -17.18 19.47
N ALA A 42 -0.20 -17.13 19.73
CA ALA A 42 -1.22 -17.00 18.70
C ALA A 42 -1.20 -15.60 18.03
N SER A 43 -0.67 -14.55 18.69
CA SER A 43 -0.66 -13.20 18.14
C SER A 43 0.38 -13.01 17.03
N ILE A 44 1.50 -13.72 17.09
CA ILE A 44 2.44 -13.79 15.95
C ILE A 44 1.78 -14.54 14.78
N ARG A 45 0.96 -15.54 15.04
CA ARG A 45 0.12 -16.20 14.03
C ARG A 45 -1.12 -15.40 13.63
N SER A 46 -1.60 -14.48 14.46
CA SER A 46 -2.73 -13.61 14.09
C SER A 46 -2.30 -12.43 13.21
N MET A 47 -1.00 -12.10 13.19
CA MET A 47 -0.44 -11.26 12.13
C MET A 47 -0.62 -11.88 10.73
N GLN A 48 -0.85 -13.20 10.65
CA GLN A 48 -1.07 -13.96 9.42
C GLN A 48 -2.52 -13.94 8.90
N LYS A 49 -3.46 -13.30 9.55
CA LYS A 49 -4.78 -13.02 8.96
C LYS A 49 -4.64 -11.80 8.08
N ILE A 50 -5.05 -11.93 6.83
CA ILE A 50 -5.14 -10.79 5.89
C ILE A 50 -5.85 -9.66 6.65
N PRO A 51 -5.14 -8.57 7.00
CA PRO A 51 -5.76 -7.45 7.69
C PRO A 51 -6.80 -6.85 6.76
N ASN A 52 -7.93 -6.46 7.29
CA ASN A 52 -8.86 -5.63 6.55
C ASN A 52 -8.31 -4.20 6.58
N LEU A 53 -7.42 -3.87 5.64
CA LEU A 53 -6.68 -2.60 5.56
C LEU A 53 -7.57 -1.36 5.68
N GLY A 54 -8.87 -1.49 5.36
CA GLY A 54 -9.85 -0.43 5.57
C GLY A 54 -10.14 -0.13 7.04
N ASN A 55 -9.91 -1.07 7.96
CA ASN A 55 -10.22 -0.87 9.37
C ASN A 55 -9.25 0.09 10.06
N LEU A 56 -7.95 0.01 9.78
CA LEU A 56 -6.97 0.93 10.40
C LEU A 56 -7.17 2.37 9.92
N GLN A 57 -7.46 2.58 8.63
CA GLN A 57 -7.77 3.90 8.09
C GLN A 57 -9.04 4.48 8.70
N ALA A 58 -10.11 3.68 8.82
CA ALA A 58 -11.36 4.11 9.44
C ALA A 58 -11.19 4.41 10.93
N ASP A 59 -10.41 3.59 11.66
CA ASP A 59 -10.11 3.79 13.08
C ASP A 59 -9.26 5.06 13.30
N ALA A 60 -8.24 5.28 12.49
CA ALA A 60 -7.41 6.49 12.55
C ALA A 60 -8.22 7.76 12.26
N ALA A 61 -9.06 7.74 11.21
CA ALA A 61 -9.95 8.86 10.89
C ALA A 61 -11.00 9.10 11.99
N GLY A 62 -11.55 8.04 12.58
CA GLY A 62 -12.50 8.12 13.69
C GLY A 62 -11.88 8.72 14.96
N LYS A 63 -10.59 8.50 15.20
CA LYS A 63 -9.87 9.06 16.38
C LYS A 63 -9.76 10.59 16.36
N VAL A 64 -9.71 11.21 15.18
CA VAL A 64 -9.57 12.67 15.03
C VAL A 64 -10.89 13.40 14.78
N SER A 65 -12.03 12.72 14.78
CA SER A 65 -13.34 13.30 14.54
C SER A 65 -14.09 13.58 15.85
N MET A 66 -14.70 14.76 15.97
CA MET A 66 -15.63 15.06 17.07
C MET A 66 -16.86 14.19 16.96
N THR A 67 -17.34 13.71 18.11
CA THR A 67 -18.56 12.93 18.21
C THR A 67 -19.61 13.60 19.12
N ARG A 68 -20.87 13.25 18.93
CA ARG A 68 -21.99 13.63 19.82
C ARG A 68 -22.55 12.38 20.46
N ASP A 69 -21.71 11.71 21.26
CA ASP A 69 -22.09 10.48 21.93
C ASP A 69 -22.17 10.74 23.43
N THR A 70 -23.32 10.48 24.02
CA THR A 70 -23.56 10.67 25.47
C THR A 70 -23.01 9.51 26.30
N VAL A 71 -22.62 8.39 25.68
CA VAL A 71 -22.12 7.18 26.35
C VAL A 71 -20.76 6.77 25.78
N ALA A 72 -19.96 7.73 25.34
CA ALA A 72 -18.64 7.47 24.78
C ALA A 72 -17.72 6.80 25.80
N SER A 73 -17.08 5.70 25.38
CA SER A 73 -16.06 5.03 26.17
C SER A 73 -14.84 5.91 26.37
N ARG A 74 -14.26 5.87 27.60
CA ARG A 74 -13.05 6.64 27.91
C ARG A 74 -11.88 6.15 27.04
N ARG A 75 -11.19 7.12 26.43
CA ARG A 75 -9.99 6.89 25.65
C ARG A 75 -8.75 6.97 26.52
N VAL A 76 -7.84 6.03 26.32
CA VAL A 76 -6.51 6.00 26.94
C VAL A 76 -5.48 6.27 25.83
N ILE A 77 -4.50 7.11 26.14
CA ILE A 77 -3.43 7.54 25.22
C ILE A 77 -2.09 7.14 25.83
N TYR A 78 -1.32 6.38 25.07
CA TYR A 78 0.10 6.09 25.33
C TYR A 78 0.94 6.70 24.21
N GLY A 79 2.09 7.24 24.57
CA GLY A 79 2.92 7.96 23.61
C GLY A 79 2.30 9.29 23.18
N MET A 80 2.47 9.66 21.93
CA MET A 80 1.93 10.87 21.35
C MET A 80 0.89 10.52 20.28
N ALA A 81 -0.29 11.12 20.35
CA ALA A 81 -1.34 10.89 19.37
C ALA A 81 -2.15 12.16 19.12
N ARG A 82 -2.67 12.29 17.87
CA ARG A 82 -3.70 13.27 17.57
C ARG A 82 -5.05 12.65 17.78
N VAL A 83 -5.86 13.25 18.61
CA VAL A 83 -7.19 12.75 19.00
C VAL A 83 -8.22 13.87 19.05
N SER A 84 -9.48 13.49 18.84
CA SER A 84 -10.66 14.26 19.16
C SER A 84 -11.58 13.43 20.05
N GLY A 85 -12.80 13.85 20.30
CA GLY A 85 -13.70 13.09 21.17
C GLY A 85 -15.10 13.68 21.26
N PRO A 86 -15.89 13.25 22.27
CA PRO A 86 -17.26 13.72 22.44
C PRO A 86 -17.29 15.18 22.88
N VAL A 87 -18.24 15.92 22.28
CA VAL A 87 -18.62 17.25 22.75
C VAL A 87 -19.47 17.07 24.00
N VAL A 88 -18.90 17.42 25.16
CA VAL A 88 -19.55 17.27 26.47
C VAL A 88 -20.38 18.48 26.88
N PHE A 89 -20.13 19.62 26.26
CA PHE A 89 -20.88 20.86 26.47
C PHE A 89 -20.90 21.69 25.19
N ALA A 90 -22.05 22.27 24.88
CA ALA A 90 -22.20 23.28 23.82
C ALA A 90 -23.32 24.23 24.20
N SER A 91 -23.05 25.53 24.22
CA SER A 91 -24.05 26.58 24.47
C SER A 91 -23.71 27.82 23.65
N THR A 92 -24.69 28.65 23.38
CA THR A 92 -24.50 29.92 22.65
C THR A 92 -24.95 31.10 23.50
N ASN A 93 -24.25 32.22 23.36
CA ASN A 93 -24.70 33.49 23.95
C ASN A 93 -24.37 34.65 23.01
N SER A 94 -24.76 35.89 23.43
CA SER A 94 -24.44 37.12 22.71
C SER A 94 -23.92 38.18 23.68
N SER A 95 -23.13 39.12 23.18
CA SER A 95 -22.64 40.27 23.92
C SER A 95 -23.74 41.31 24.22
N GLY A 96 -24.91 41.15 23.65
CA GLY A 96 -26.00 42.11 23.70
C GLY A 96 -25.91 43.24 22.66
N THR A 97 -24.81 43.30 21.90
CA THR A 97 -24.53 44.41 20.98
C THR A 97 -24.75 44.05 19.51
N SER A 98 -24.60 42.77 19.11
CA SER A 98 -24.59 42.37 17.70
C SER A 98 -25.43 41.13 17.34
N GLY A 99 -26.50 40.86 18.07
CA GLY A 99 -27.44 39.83 17.67
C GLY A 99 -27.44 38.56 18.53
N LYS A 100 -28.31 37.60 18.16
CA LYS A 100 -28.44 36.31 18.86
C LYS A 100 -27.37 35.35 18.41
N ASN A 101 -26.82 34.54 19.36
CA ASN A 101 -25.84 33.48 19.09
C ASN A 101 -24.53 33.97 18.48
N GLU A 102 -23.96 35.05 18.99
CA GLU A 102 -22.68 35.62 18.57
C GLU A 102 -21.49 34.70 18.93
N PHE A 103 -21.55 34.07 20.11
CA PHE A 103 -20.52 33.19 20.61
C PHE A 103 -21.03 31.75 20.74
N LEU A 104 -20.23 30.80 20.33
CA LEU A 104 -20.40 29.38 20.58
C LEU A 104 -19.36 28.89 21.57
N HIS A 105 -19.81 28.39 22.70
CA HIS A 105 -18.99 27.77 23.71
C HIS A 105 -19.06 26.25 23.57
N MET A 106 -17.92 25.60 23.45
CA MET A 106 -17.84 24.14 23.35
C MET A 106 -16.74 23.59 24.23
N ILE A 107 -16.96 22.40 24.80
CA ILE A 107 -15.96 21.60 25.46
C ILE A 107 -15.92 20.22 24.80
N VAL A 108 -14.71 19.81 24.38
CA VAL A 108 -14.44 18.51 23.80
C VAL A 108 -13.58 17.70 24.79
N ALA A 109 -14.04 16.51 25.17
CA ALA A 109 -13.29 15.59 26.00
C ALA A 109 -12.38 14.75 25.10
N LEU A 110 -11.07 14.65 25.42
CA LEU A 110 -10.07 14.05 24.54
C LEU A 110 -9.51 12.74 25.11
N ALA A 111 -9.20 12.70 26.42
CA ALA A 111 -8.72 11.49 27.09
C ALA A 111 -9.44 11.29 28.42
N GLY A 112 -9.63 10.04 28.81
CA GLY A 112 -10.24 9.64 30.08
C GLY A 112 -9.26 9.48 31.23
N HIS A 113 -8.14 10.17 31.19
CA HIS A 113 -7.09 10.18 32.21
C HIS A 113 -6.28 11.49 32.15
N GLU A 114 -5.43 11.70 33.13
CA GLU A 114 -4.46 12.79 33.10
C GLU A 114 -3.41 12.55 32.02
N VAL A 115 -3.16 13.57 31.20
CA VAL A 115 -2.18 13.56 30.11
C VAL A 115 -0.97 14.42 30.48
N THR A 116 0.18 14.09 29.94
CA THR A 116 1.42 14.78 30.28
C THR A 116 1.46 16.19 29.69
N GLU A 117 1.06 16.34 28.41
CA GLU A 117 1.21 17.62 27.70
C GLU A 117 0.28 17.70 26.49
N PHE A 118 -0.18 18.91 26.16
CA PHE A 118 -0.75 19.27 24.87
C PHE A 118 0.33 19.86 23.98
N LYS A 119 0.55 19.30 22.80
CA LYS A 119 1.53 19.80 21.81
C LYS A 119 0.90 20.80 20.86
N SER A 120 -0.25 20.45 20.25
CA SER A 120 -0.92 21.29 19.26
C SER A 120 -2.42 21.06 19.31
N ILE A 121 -3.21 22.07 18.92
CA ILE A 121 -4.66 21.98 18.76
C ILE A 121 -5.01 22.41 17.34
N PHE A 122 -5.87 21.63 16.68
CA PHE A 122 -6.25 21.82 15.28
C PHE A 122 -7.75 22.06 15.14
N PHE A 123 -8.10 22.95 14.23
CA PHE A 123 -9.46 23.17 13.75
C PHE A 123 -9.53 22.67 12.31
N ASN A 124 -10.32 21.60 12.10
CA ASN A 124 -10.17 20.74 10.94
C ASN A 124 -8.70 20.26 10.86
N ASP A 125 -7.97 20.56 9.80
CA ASP A 125 -6.54 20.22 9.71
C ASP A 125 -5.62 21.44 9.82
N VAL A 126 -6.17 22.61 10.19
CA VAL A 126 -5.43 23.84 10.39
C VAL A 126 -5.03 23.97 11.84
N GLN A 127 -3.73 24.17 12.10
CA GLN A 127 -3.20 24.38 13.46
C GLN A 127 -3.69 25.71 14.04
N ALA A 128 -4.47 25.62 15.11
CA ALA A 128 -5.03 26.76 15.81
C ALA A 128 -4.16 27.20 16.98
N TRP A 129 -3.43 26.26 17.59
CA TRP A 129 -2.54 26.52 18.72
C TRP A 129 -1.40 25.50 18.77
N ASP A 130 -0.26 25.94 19.30
CA ASP A 130 0.93 25.12 19.49
C ASP A 130 1.62 25.50 20.81
N SER A 131 2.22 24.52 21.50
CA SER A 131 2.86 24.71 22.81
C SER A 131 4.09 25.65 22.78
N GLY A 132 4.77 25.74 21.63
CA GLY A 132 5.93 26.59 21.44
C GLY A 132 5.59 28.00 20.93
N SER A 133 4.62 28.11 20.01
CA SER A 133 4.29 29.37 19.32
C SER A 133 2.99 30.03 19.79
N GLY A 134 2.17 29.32 20.57
CA GLY A 134 0.88 29.82 21.04
C GLY A 134 -0.22 29.77 19.99
N GLN A 135 -1.18 30.70 20.06
CA GLN A 135 -2.32 30.77 19.15
C GLN A 135 -1.91 31.28 17.78
N SER A 136 -2.39 30.60 16.74
CA SER A 136 -2.13 30.96 15.33
C SER A 136 -2.80 32.29 14.94
N ALA A 137 -2.10 33.10 14.14
CA ALA A 137 -2.64 34.34 13.59
C ALA A 137 -3.85 34.13 12.66
N LEU A 138 -4.07 32.91 12.15
CA LEU A 138 -5.25 32.58 11.37
C LEU A 138 -6.54 32.57 12.20
N PHE A 139 -6.41 32.46 13.53
CA PHE A 139 -7.52 32.51 14.48
C PHE A 139 -7.26 33.63 15.50
N PRO A 140 -7.60 34.90 15.18
CA PRO A 140 -7.33 36.03 16.06
C PRO A 140 -8.04 35.92 17.41
N ALA A 141 -7.51 36.55 18.46
CA ALA A 141 -8.05 36.45 19.82
C ALA A 141 -9.48 36.98 20.00
N ASP A 142 -9.93 37.88 19.12
CA ASP A 142 -11.35 38.33 19.07
C ASP A 142 -12.28 37.28 18.45
N LYS A 143 -11.77 36.34 17.65
CA LYS A 143 -12.51 35.27 17.01
C LYS A 143 -12.43 33.95 17.75
N LEU A 144 -11.32 33.67 18.43
CA LEU A 144 -11.08 32.44 19.18
C LEU A 144 -10.56 32.74 20.58
N ALA A 145 -11.25 32.28 21.61
CA ALA A 145 -10.66 32.08 22.94
C ALA A 145 -10.62 30.59 23.24
N MET A 146 -9.50 30.10 23.75
CA MET A 146 -9.27 28.68 23.96
C MET A 146 -8.47 28.43 25.25
N THR A 147 -8.85 27.35 25.94
CA THR A 147 -8.15 26.86 27.12
C THR A 147 -8.24 25.33 27.16
N TYR A 148 -7.23 24.68 27.67
CA TYR A 148 -7.22 23.22 27.83
C TYR A 148 -6.93 22.82 29.28
N LYS A 149 -7.30 21.59 29.64
CA LYS A 149 -7.01 20.96 30.91
C LYS A 149 -6.45 19.59 30.70
N ILE A 150 -5.38 19.26 31.43
CA ILE A 150 -4.66 17.98 31.29
C ILE A 150 -5.39 16.78 31.89
N GLY A 151 -6.49 16.98 32.58
CA GLY A 151 -7.23 15.88 33.21
C GLY A 151 -6.69 15.48 34.58
N ALA A 152 -6.18 16.43 35.37
CA ALA A 152 -5.74 16.15 36.73
C ALA A 152 -6.89 15.58 37.59
N ALA A 153 -6.56 14.73 38.54
CA ALA A 153 -7.54 14.10 39.45
C ALA A 153 -8.37 15.13 40.23
N SER A 154 -7.81 16.32 40.44
CA SER A 154 -8.48 17.46 41.10
C SER A 154 -8.22 18.71 40.26
N GLN A 155 -9.14 19.07 39.36
CA GLN A 155 -9.04 20.25 38.54
C GLN A 155 -10.26 21.17 38.73
N THR A 156 -10.06 22.50 38.47
CA THR A 156 -11.14 23.48 38.54
C THR A 156 -12.06 23.39 37.33
N ALA A 157 -13.26 23.91 37.41
CA ALA A 157 -14.12 24.10 36.23
C ALA A 157 -13.46 25.10 35.24
N TYR A 158 -13.91 25.08 33.98
CA TYR A 158 -13.57 26.15 33.04
C TYR A 158 -14.28 27.45 33.48
N ASP A 159 -13.57 28.57 33.39
CA ASP A 159 -14.15 29.88 33.61
C ASP A 159 -14.89 30.29 32.33
N MET A 160 -16.22 30.25 32.40
CA MET A 160 -17.12 30.60 31.32
C MET A 160 -18.22 31.52 31.87
N THR A 161 -18.08 32.79 31.71
CA THR A 161 -19.09 33.73 32.18
C THR A 161 -19.39 34.74 31.10
N PRO A 162 -20.55 34.65 30.46
CA PRO A 162 -21.54 33.55 30.35
C PRO A 162 -21.02 32.42 29.43
N PRO A 163 -21.57 31.21 29.39
CA PRO A 163 -22.92 30.80 29.81
C PRO A 163 -22.97 30.33 31.28
N THR A 164 -24.17 30.46 31.88
CA THR A 164 -24.39 30.16 33.31
C THR A 164 -24.66 28.70 33.60
N GLU A 165 -24.91 27.88 32.57
CA GLU A 165 -25.16 26.45 32.68
C GLU A 165 -23.93 25.63 33.09
N TRP A 166 -22.72 26.15 32.86
CA TRP A 166 -21.47 25.55 33.32
C TRP A 166 -21.06 26.18 34.65
N THR A 167 -21.13 25.40 35.71
CA THR A 167 -20.84 25.85 37.09
C THR A 167 -19.50 25.34 37.60
N SER A 168 -19.11 25.79 38.80
CA SER A 168 -17.90 25.31 39.47
C SER A 168 -17.88 23.81 39.76
N ASP A 169 -19.03 23.13 39.68
CA ASP A 169 -19.14 21.69 39.91
C ASP A 169 -18.79 20.87 38.67
N HIS A 170 -18.82 21.49 37.48
CA HIS A 170 -18.48 20.84 36.20
C HIS A 170 -16.97 20.82 35.97
N ARG A 171 -16.23 20.01 36.72
CA ARG A 171 -14.76 20.04 36.77
C ARG A 171 -14.07 19.12 35.77
N LEU A 172 -14.76 18.08 35.25
CA LEU A 172 -14.18 17.04 34.37
C LEU A 172 -12.93 16.38 34.97
N ASN A 173 -12.93 16.08 36.28
CA ASN A 173 -11.81 15.42 36.96
C ASN A 173 -11.40 14.14 36.20
N SER A 174 -10.09 13.94 36.08
CA SER A 174 -9.48 12.82 35.34
C SER A 174 -9.91 12.73 33.87
N ILE A 175 -10.29 13.87 33.25
CA ILE A 175 -10.62 13.97 31.83
C ILE A 175 -9.84 15.12 31.21
N ALA A 176 -8.94 14.80 30.29
CA ALA A 176 -8.26 15.83 29.49
C ALA A 176 -9.23 16.40 28.46
N SER A 177 -9.30 17.71 28.37
CA SER A 177 -10.31 18.39 27.55
C SER A 177 -9.83 19.73 27.04
N VAL A 178 -10.52 20.22 25.99
CA VAL A 178 -10.32 21.56 25.41
C VAL A 178 -11.65 22.30 25.46
N TYR A 179 -11.61 23.52 25.97
CA TYR A 179 -12.67 24.49 25.86
C TYR A 179 -12.34 25.51 24.78
N VAL A 180 -13.32 25.83 23.94
CA VAL A 180 -13.24 26.87 22.92
C VAL A 180 -14.46 27.77 22.97
N ARG A 181 -14.23 29.07 22.75
CA ARG A 181 -15.26 30.06 22.44
C ARG A 181 -15.02 30.59 21.05
N LEU A 182 -15.91 30.28 20.13
CA LEU A 182 -15.86 30.70 18.74
C LEU A 182 -16.79 31.90 18.54
N THR A 183 -16.30 32.98 17.94
CA THR A 183 -17.11 34.12 17.51
C THR A 183 -17.65 33.84 16.11
N ALA A 184 -18.95 34.04 15.88
CA ALA A 184 -19.56 33.83 14.57
C ALA A 184 -18.95 34.76 13.52
N ASP A 185 -18.09 34.21 12.66
CA ASP A 185 -17.39 34.93 11.59
C ASP A 185 -17.18 34.00 10.38
N PRO A 186 -17.90 34.22 9.25
CA PRO A 186 -17.75 33.41 8.07
C PRO A 186 -16.39 33.45 7.41
N ASN A 187 -15.60 34.51 7.66
CA ASN A 187 -14.25 34.61 7.11
C ASN A 187 -13.25 33.70 7.86
N THR A 188 -13.37 33.62 9.18
CA THR A 188 -12.54 32.76 10.04
C THR A 188 -13.02 31.30 9.99
N TYR A 189 -14.33 31.09 9.91
CA TYR A 189 -14.97 29.76 9.92
C TYR A 189 -15.85 29.53 8.68
N PRO A 190 -15.27 29.48 7.48
CA PRO A 190 -16.04 29.41 6.22
C PRO A 190 -16.89 28.14 6.10
N ASN A 191 -16.47 27.05 6.74
CA ASN A 191 -17.14 25.75 6.73
C ASN A 191 -18.03 25.54 7.97
N GLY A 192 -18.32 26.59 8.75
CA GLY A 192 -19.09 26.50 9.98
C GLY A 192 -18.27 26.02 11.18
N ILE A 193 -18.89 25.25 12.09
CA ILE A 193 -18.25 24.78 13.32
C ILE A 193 -17.10 23.81 12.95
N PRO A 194 -15.83 24.13 13.30
CA PRO A 194 -14.71 23.27 12.95
C PRO A 194 -14.69 21.98 13.77
N ASN A 195 -14.12 20.92 13.20
CA ASN A 195 -13.75 19.73 13.93
C ASN A 195 -12.50 20.02 14.78
N ILE A 196 -12.59 19.83 16.10
CA ILE A 196 -11.51 20.13 17.05
C ILE A 196 -10.76 18.83 17.37
N SER A 197 -9.46 18.83 17.14
CA SER A 197 -8.58 17.74 17.53
C SER A 197 -7.30 18.28 18.16
N ALA A 198 -6.62 17.48 18.97
CA ALA A 198 -5.37 17.89 19.61
C ALA A 198 -4.32 16.77 19.53
N THR A 199 -3.06 17.16 19.32
CA THR A 199 -1.92 16.28 19.51
C THR A 199 -1.52 16.35 20.99
N ILE A 200 -1.55 15.19 21.64
CA ILE A 200 -1.40 15.05 23.09
C ILE A 200 -0.33 14.00 23.39
N VAL A 201 0.50 14.27 24.38
CA VAL A 201 1.36 13.29 25.04
C VAL A 201 0.56 12.63 26.15
N GLY A 202 0.39 11.32 26.06
CA GLY A 202 -0.46 10.54 26.96
C GLY A 202 0.07 10.39 28.38
N HIS A 203 0.00 9.17 28.91
CA HIS A 203 0.42 8.88 30.28
C HIS A 203 1.88 9.19 30.57
N GLN A 204 2.15 9.78 31.74
CA GLN A 204 3.49 9.78 32.34
C GLN A 204 3.86 8.33 32.69
N LEU A 205 5.01 7.88 32.22
CA LEU A 205 5.51 6.52 32.47
C LEU A 205 6.49 6.49 33.65
N GLN A 206 6.60 5.31 34.26
CA GLN A 206 7.57 5.01 35.29
C GLN A 206 8.46 3.85 34.84
N ASP A 207 9.73 3.91 35.24
CA ASP A 207 10.66 2.80 35.05
C ASP A 207 10.33 1.58 35.92
N GLU A 208 11.14 0.55 35.81
CA GLU A 208 10.99 -0.68 36.59
C GLU A 208 11.13 -0.48 38.09
N ASN A 209 11.76 0.62 38.52
CA ASN A 209 11.96 1.00 39.92
C ASN A 209 10.89 1.97 40.44
N GLY A 210 9.94 2.38 39.59
CA GLY A 210 8.86 3.30 39.94
C GLY A 210 9.22 4.78 39.81
N ASN A 211 10.37 5.14 39.22
CA ASN A 211 10.74 6.52 38.98
C ASN A 211 10.11 7.05 37.68
N ASN A 212 9.64 8.29 37.68
CA ASN A 212 9.15 8.93 36.47
C ASN A 212 10.27 9.08 35.44
N VAL A 213 9.98 8.75 34.20
CA VAL A 213 10.91 8.90 33.07
C VAL A 213 10.51 10.07 32.19
N ASN A 214 11.50 10.66 31.49
CA ASN A 214 11.29 11.82 30.61
C ASN A 214 10.87 11.43 29.17
N TYR A 215 10.59 10.15 28.93
CA TYR A 215 10.11 9.66 27.65
C TYR A 215 8.81 8.86 27.87
N TYR A 216 7.91 8.95 26.91
CA TYR A 216 6.53 8.51 27.00
C TYR A 216 6.15 7.42 25.98
N ASP A 217 7.09 7.02 25.16
CA ASP A 217 6.88 6.18 23.95
C ASP A 217 7.56 4.82 24.02
N ASN A 218 8.07 4.40 25.18
CA ASN A 218 8.75 3.12 25.34
C ASN A 218 7.75 1.95 25.45
N PRO A 219 7.75 0.97 24.51
CA PRO A 219 6.78 -0.12 24.51
C PRO A 219 6.76 -0.96 25.80
N ALA A 220 7.94 -1.27 26.37
CA ALA A 220 8.05 -2.07 27.58
C ALA A 220 7.43 -1.36 28.79
N LEU A 221 7.71 -0.07 28.96
CA LEU A 221 7.13 0.70 30.06
C LEU A 221 5.65 0.97 29.88
N ILE A 222 5.18 1.16 28.64
CA ILE A 222 3.75 1.25 28.31
C ILE A 222 3.03 -0.04 28.69
N LEU A 223 3.59 -1.19 28.33
CA LEU A 223 3.02 -2.48 28.70
C LEU A 223 3.00 -2.68 30.21
N ARG A 224 4.09 -2.32 30.91
CA ARG A 224 4.15 -2.34 32.38
C ARG A 224 3.05 -1.49 33.01
N HIS A 225 2.91 -0.24 32.55
CA HIS A 225 1.88 0.67 33.02
C HIS A 225 0.47 0.11 32.77
N TYR A 226 0.25 -0.46 31.60
CA TYR A 226 -1.03 -1.09 31.24
C TYR A 226 -1.36 -2.27 32.16
N LEU A 227 -0.40 -3.17 32.37
CA LEU A 227 -0.59 -4.34 33.24
C LEU A 227 -0.95 -3.94 34.67
N LEU A 228 -0.27 -2.93 35.22
CA LEU A 228 -0.50 -2.47 36.58
C LEU A 228 -1.81 -1.69 36.76
N ASN A 229 -2.15 -0.80 35.81
CA ASN A 229 -3.21 0.19 36.04
C ASN A 229 -4.56 -0.16 35.34
N TYR A 230 -4.54 -0.99 34.30
CA TYR A 230 -5.73 -1.32 33.52
C TYR A 230 -6.02 -2.83 33.49
N PHE A 231 -5.00 -3.66 33.51
CA PHE A 231 -5.18 -5.09 33.53
C PHE A 231 -5.38 -5.63 34.97
N GLY A 232 -4.80 -4.95 35.96
CA GLY A 232 -4.96 -5.30 37.39
C GLY A 232 -3.90 -6.25 37.92
N ALA A 233 -2.74 -6.37 37.29
CA ALA A 233 -1.60 -7.12 37.83
C ALA A 233 -1.00 -6.37 39.02
N ASP A 234 -0.48 -7.12 40.00
CA ASP A 234 0.28 -6.56 41.10
C ASP A 234 1.73 -6.30 40.70
N THR A 235 2.41 -5.37 41.39
CA THR A 235 3.83 -5.06 41.14
C THR A 235 4.73 -6.28 41.35
N THR A 236 4.38 -7.20 42.22
CA THR A 236 5.12 -8.44 42.45
C THR A 236 4.98 -9.44 41.30
N GLU A 237 3.94 -9.30 40.49
CA GLU A 237 3.71 -10.12 39.29
C GLU A 237 4.46 -9.59 38.06
N ILE A 238 5.18 -8.49 38.17
CA ILE A 238 5.99 -7.93 37.08
C ILE A 238 7.47 -8.32 37.34
N ASP A 239 8.11 -8.91 36.33
CA ASP A 239 9.56 -9.16 36.41
C ASP A 239 10.34 -7.90 36.05
N ALA A 240 10.73 -7.14 37.07
CA ALA A 240 11.44 -5.86 36.89
C ALA A 240 12.69 -5.98 36.02
N THR A 241 13.43 -7.10 36.12
CA THR A 241 14.64 -7.32 35.33
C THR A 241 14.35 -7.40 33.84
N SER A 242 13.38 -8.20 33.43
CA SER A 242 13.03 -8.35 32.00
C SER A 242 12.46 -7.05 31.42
N PHE A 243 11.65 -6.32 32.20
CA PHE A 243 11.12 -5.01 31.78
C PHE A 243 12.20 -3.97 31.65
N GLY A 244 13.24 -3.97 32.54
CA GLY A 244 14.42 -3.12 32.43
C GLY A 244 15.24 -3.41 31.16
N ILE A 245 15.54 -4.69 30.91
CA ILE A 245 16.25 -5.11 29.70
C ILE A 245 15.48 -4.72 28.42
N ALA A 246 14.16 -4.97 28.40
CA ALA A 246 13.33 -4.63 27.26
C ALA A 246 13.21 -3.11 27.04
N LYS A 247 13.13 -2.32 28.13
CA LYS A 247 13.16 -0.86 28.10
C LYS A 247 14.44 -0.36 27.42
N ASP A 248 15.59 -0.86 27.84
CA ASP A 248 16.88 -0.45 27.31
C ASP A 248 17.04 -0.90 25.83
N ALA A 249 16.60 -2.10 25.49
CA ALA A 249 16.58 -2.60 24.13
C ALA A 249 15.71 -1.75 23.19
N CYS A 250 14.54 -1.28 23.65
CA CYS A 250 13.67 -0.37 22.88
C CYS A 250 14.27 1.04 22.73
N ASN A 251 14.86 1.59 23.78
CA ASN A 251 15.49 2.92 23.76
C ASN A 251 16.85 2.96 23.04
N TYR A 252 17.43 1.80 22.75
CA TYR A 252 18.71 1.74 22.02
C TYR A 252 18.59 2.45 20.67
N GLU A 253 19.59 3.26 20.35
CA GLU A 253 19.68 4.01 19.09
C GLU A 253 20.62 3.26 18.12
N PRO A 254 20.09 2.46 17.19
CA PRO A 254 20.90 1.51 16.40
C PRO A 254 21.87 2.17 15.44
N TYR A 255 21.67 3.44 15.09
CA TYR A 255 22.49 4.16 14.12
C TYR A 255 23.36 5.23 14.76
N GLY A 256 23.38 5.31 16.10
CA GLY A 256 24.14 6.31 16.88
C GLY A 256 23.24 7.31 17.60
N ALA A 257 23.84 8.07 18.50
CA ALA A 257 23.13 9.01 19.34
C ALA A 257 22.35 10.05 18.52
N GLY A 258 21.07 10.21 18.83
CA GLY A 258 20.16 11.16 18.16
C GLY A 258 19.56 10.67 16.85
N THR A 259 19.78 9.42 16.44
CA THR A 259 19.26 8.87 15.18
C THR A 259 17.88 8.22 15.31
N GLY A 260 17.31 8.22 16.51
CA GLY A 260 16.02 7.61 16.79
C GLY A 260 16.13 6.25 17.49
N LYS A 261 15.11 5.94 18.27
CA LYS A 261 15.03 4.71 19.06
C LYS A 261 14.76 3.49 18.18
N ARG A 262 15.18 2.32 18.67
CA ARG A 262 14.91 1.05 17.98
C ARG A 262 13.41 0.79 17.87
N TYR A 263 12.65 1.01 18.94
CA TYR A 263 11.20 0.82 18.98
C TYR A 263 10.52 1.92 19.78
N THR A 264 9.40 2.42 19.26
CA THR A 264 8.51 3.35 19.94
C THR A 264 7.07 2.88 19.84
N CYS A 265 6.25 3.27 20.81
CA CYS A 265 4.83 2.96 20.85
C CYS A 265 4.01 4.23 21.09
N ASN A 266 3.14 4.57 20.15
CA ASN A 266 2.20 5.68 20.19
C ASN A 266 0.78 5.14 19.96
N TYR A 267 0.18 4.58 21.02
CA TYR A 267 -1.03 3.78 20.90
C TYR A 267 -2.21 4.40 21.66
N THR A 268 -3.37 4.40 21.05
CA THR A 268 -4.63 4.83 21.66
C THR A 268 -5.68 3.74 21.59
N PHE A 269 -6.39 3.53 22.68
CA PHE A 269 -7.50 2.58 22.77
C PHE A 269 -8.62 3.13 23.65
N THR A 270 -9.77 2.48 23.63
CA THR A 270 -10.90 2.77 24.52
C THR A 270 -11.03 1.66 25.57
N LEU A 271 -11.54 1.96 26.76
CA LEU A 271 -11.63 1.00 27.87
C LEU A 271 -12.51 -0.23 27.59
N ASN A 272 -13.31 -0.20 26.55
CA ASN A 272 -14.09 -1.36 26.08
C ASN A 272 -13.29 -2.29 25.14
N THR A 273 -12.03 -1.95 24.80
CA THR A 273 -11.17 -2.80 23.98
C THR A 273 -10.73 -4.02 24.81
N LYS A 274 -10.77 -5.20 24.20
CA LYS A 274 -10.36 -6.45 24.86
C LYS A 274 -8.90 -6.37 25.33
N PRO A 275 -8.58 -6.70 26.59
CA PRO A 275 -7.21 -6.62 27.11
C PRO A 275 -6.16 -7.35 26.27
N ALA A 276 -6.48 -8.54 25.76
CA ALA A 276 -5.57 -9.28 24.89
C ALA A 276 -5.20 -8.52 23.62
N LYS A 277 -6.16 -7.79 23.03
CA LYS A 277 -5.90 -6.95 21.85
C LYS A 277 -4.99 -5.77 22.17
N VAL A 278 -5.16 -5.12 23.31
CA VAL A 278 -4.31 -4.01 23.74
C VAL A 278 -2.87 -4.48 23.95
N ILE A 279 -2.69 -5.62 24.67
CA ILE A 279 -1.37 -6.23 24.89
C ILE A 279 -0.72 -6.61 23.56
N GLU A 280 -1.47 -7.26 22.67
CA GLU A 280 -1.01 -7.63 21.34
C GLU A 280 -0.53 -6.41 20.51
N ASP A 281 -1.32 -5.35 20.48
CA ASP A 281 -0.99 -4.14 19.70
C ASP A 281 0.23 -3.41 20.28
N ILE A 282 0.40 -3.38 21.60
CA ILE A 282 1.61 -2.85 22.23
C ILE A 282 2.83 -3.71 21.88
N LEU A 283 2.73 -5.03 22.00
CA LEU A 283 3.83 -5.96 21.68
C LEU A 283 4.24 -5.89 20.21
N LYS A 284 3.29 -5.70 19.28
CA LYS A 284 3.58 -5.49 17.85
C LYS A 284 4.53 -4.32 17.62
N THR A 285 4.46 -3.26 18.44
CA THR A 285 5.31 -2.07 18.24
C THR A 285 6.80 -2.31 18.51
N CYS A 286 7.14 -3.38 19.21
CA CYS A 286 8.53 -3.76 19.49
C CYS A 286 8.87 -5.20 19.08
N TYR A 287 8.02 -5.84 18.26
CA TYR A 287 8.15 -7.27 17.92
C TYR A 287 8.34 -8.14 19.17
N GLY A 288 7.66 -7.77 20.26
CA GLY A 288 7.87 -8.32 21.57
C GLY A 288 7.02 -9.54 21.87
N LYS A 289 7.43 -10.28 22.89
CA LYS A 289 6.71 -11.43 23.46
C LYS A 289 6.49 -11.22 24.95
N LEU A 290 5.30 -11.54 25.44
CA LEU A 290 4.96 -11.51 26.85
C LEU A 290 4.71 -12.94 27.33
N VAL A 291 5.41 -13.36 28.35
CA VAL A 291 5.33 -14.70 28.92
C VAL A 291 4.95 -14.59 30.40
N TYR A 292 4.03 -15.43 30.86
CA TYR A 292 3.73 -15.55 32.27
C TYR A 292 4.36 -16.83 32.82
N THR A 293 5.32 -16.69 33.69
CA THR A 293 6.05 -17.81 34.28
C THR A 293 6.44 -17.51 35.71
N ASN A 294 6.46 -18.53 36.58
CA ASN A 294 6.81 -18.41 38.00
C ASN A 294 6.02 -17.30 38.73
N GLY A 295 4.76 -17.07 38.35
CA GLY A 295 3.93 -16.04 38.95
C GLY A 295 4.25 -14.62 38.50
N LYS A 296 5.04 -14.44 37.41
CA LYS A 296 5.45 -13.12 36.90
C LYS A 296 5.27 -12.99 35.42
N PHE A 297 4.94 -11.78 34.99
CA PHE A 297 5.01 -11.36 33.59
C PHE A 297 6.45 -11.03 33.21
N VAL A 298 6.97 -11.70 32.20
CA VAL A 298 8.30 -11.54 31.63
C VAL A 298 8.13 -11.03 30.19
N ILE A 299 8.76 -9.90 29.85
CA ILE A 299 8.75 -9.35 28.50
C ILE A 299 10.08 -9.64 27.78
N LYS A 300 10.00 -9.98 26.51
CA LYS A 300 11.12 -10.06 25.58
C LYS A 300 10.86 -9.08 24.44
N ALA A 301 11.75 -8.12 24.24
CA ALA A 301 11.71 -7.24 23.06
C ALA A 301 12.27 -7.96 21.83
N GLY A 302 11.95 -7.48 20.63
CA GLY A 302 12.43 -8.00 19.35
C GLY A 302 13.91 -7.72 19.09
N VAL A 303 14.77 -8.31 19.90
CA VAL A 303 16.23 -8.26 19.79
C VAL A 303 16.82 -9.64 19.97
N TYR A 304 17.97 -9.88 19.36
CA TYR A 304 18.67 -11.15 19.58
C TYR A 304 19.19 -11.24 21.01
N ASN A 305 18.81 -12.30 21.69
CA ASN A 305 19.32 -12.64 23.03
C ASN A 305 20.31 -13.80 22.86
N THR A 306 21.57 -13.59 23.23
CA THR A 306 22.59 -14.64 23.19
C THR A 306 22.19 -15.77 24.13
N PRO A 307 22.14 -17.03 23.65
CA PRO A 307 21.82 -18.15 24.50
C PRO A 307 22.85 -18.32 25.63
N THR A 308 22.37 -18.70 26.81
CA THR A 308 23.22 -19.02 27.97
C THR A 308 23.16 -20.48 28.37
N VAL A 309 22.12 -21.19 27.90
CA VAL A 309 21.89 -22.62 28.20
C VAL A 309 22.34 -23.47 27.01
N TYR A 310 23.05 -24.53 27.30
CA TYR A 310 23.53 -25.51 26.33
C TYR A 310 22.83 -26.85 26.61
N LEU A 311 22.14 -27.37 25.59
CA LEU A 311 21.55 -28.71 25.63
C LEU A 311 22.30 -29.61 24.64
N ASN A 312 22.55 -30.82 25.05
CA ASN A 312 23.18 -31.88 24.26
C ASN A 312 22.37 -33.17 24.30
N GLU A 313 22.80 -34.23 23.61
CA GLU A 313 22.10 -35.50 23.56
C GLU A 313 21.92 -36.14 24.94
N ASP A 314 22.85 -35.89 25.88
CA ASP A 314 22.74 -36.42 27.25
C ASP A 314 21.64 -35.75 28.07
N ASP A 315 21.22 -34.54 27.70
CA ASP A 315 20.11 -33.83 28.34
C ASP A 315 18.75 -34.30 27.83
N LEU A 316 18.70 -34.99 26.68
CA LEU A 316 17.46 -35.40 26.04
C LEU A 316 16.92 -36.73 26.63
N ILE A 317 15.60 -36.86 26.64
CA ILE A 317 14.89 -38.07 26.98
C ILE A 317 14.10 -38.54 25.75
N GLY A 318 14.46 -39.73 25.27
CA GLY A 318 13.78 -40.34 24.12
C GLY A 318 14.19 -39.71 22.77
N GLY A 319 13.29 -39.79 21.79
CA GLY A 319 13.52 -39.28 20.46
C GLY A 319 13.21 -37.79 20.31
N ILE A 320 13.78 -37.18 19.29
CA ILE A 320 13.44 -35.83 18.88
C ILE A 320 12.67 -35.84 17.55
N ASN A 321 11.63 -35.03 17.46
CA ASN A 321 10.87 -34.84 16.24
C ASN A 321 11.35 -33.53 15.58
N VAL A 322 11.80 -33.62 14.33
CA VAL A 322 12.31 -32.48 13.58
C VAL A 322 11.38 -32.23 12.40
N THR A 323 10.84 -31.04 12.33
CA THR A 323 10.10 -30.54 11.16
C THR A 323 11.02 -29.61 10.39
N THR A 324 11.34 -29.96 9.16
CA THR A 324 12.36 -29.26 8.34
C THR A 324 11.78 -28.22 7.40
N LYS A 325 10.49 -28.20 7.20
CA LYS A 325 9.82 -27.18 6.37
C LYS A 325 8.48 -26.77 6.99
N SER A 326 8.27 -25.48 7.05
CA SER A 326 6.96 -24.91 7.34
C SER A 326 6.02 -25.01 6.11
N SER A 327 4.75 -24.78 6.35
CA SER A 327 3.78 -24.66 5.24
C SER A 327 4.10 -23.43 4.41
N GLN A 328 4.01 -23.53 3.09
CA GLN A 328 4.17 -22.40 2.15
C GLN A 328 3.27 -21.19 2.54
N ALA A 329 2.11 -21.45 3.14
CA ALA A 329 1.24 -20.39 3.65
C ALA A 329 1.82 -19.58 4.83
N ASN A 330 2.92 -20.05 5.43
CA ASN A 330 3.59 -19.38 6.57
C ASN A 330 4.98 -18.84 6.20
N ALA A 331 5.45 -19.07 4.98
CA ALA A 331 6.76 -18.65 4.51
C ALA A 331 6.59 -17.51 3.48
N PHE A 332 6.78 -16.26 3.93
CA PHE A 332 6.58 -15.08 3.09
C PHE A 332 7.87 -14.69 2.36
N ASN A 333 7.75 -14.00 1.21
CA ASN A 333 8.85 -13.37 0.51
C ASN A 333 8.70 -11.85 0.40
N SER A 334 7.53 -11.33 0.82
CA SER A 334 7.24 -9.90 0.87
C SER A 334 6.36 -9.58 2.08
N VAL A 335 6.63 -8.46 2.75
CA VAL A 335 5.79 -7.93 3.84
C VAL A 335 5.38 -6.51 3.49
N ARG A 336 4.09 -6.27 3.49
CA ARG A 336 3.42 -4.98 3.22
C ARG A 336 2.58 -4.60 4.43
N GLY A 337 2.07 -3.40 4.46
CA GLY A 337 1.10 -3.04 5.49
C GLY A 337 1.02 -1.57 5.79
N LEU A 338 0.28 -1.27 6.85
CA LEU A 338 -0.05 0.07 7.29
C LEU A 338 0.57 0.37 8.66
N PHE A 339 0.96 1.62 8.84
CA PHE A 339 1.34 2.20 10.12
C PHE A 339 0.64 3.56 10.29
N ILE A 340 0.71 4.17 11.46
CA ILE A 340 0.19 5.53 11.70
C ILE A 340 1.30 6.52 11.44
N ASP A 341 1.20 7.31 10.36
CA ASP A 341 2.23 8.30 10.04
C ASP A 341 2.18 9.48 11.03
N GLY A 342 3.17 9.53 11.91
CA GLY A 342 3.36 10.60 12.91
C GLY A 342 4.27 11.72 12.44
N ASN A 343 4.54 11.82 11.14
CA ASN A 343 5.49 12.79 10.59
C ASN A 343 5.16 14.21 11.02
N THR A 344 6.21 14.91 11.46
CA THR A 344 6.17 16.28 11.95
C THR A 344 5.63 17.27 10.92
N TYR A 345 5.81 17.00 9.62
CA TYR A 345 5.38 17.89 8.54
C TYR A 345 3.88 17.85 8.28
N THR A 346 3.23 16.73 8.50
CA THR A 346 1.78 16.60 8.25
C THR A 346 0.95 16.65 9.53
N SER A 347 1.52 16.28 10.67
CA SER A 347 0.85 16.15 11.99
C SER A 347 -0.50 15.44 11.92
N SER A 348 -0.68 14.62 10.87
CA SER A 348 -2.00 14.07 10.53
C SER A 348 -2.35 12.82 11.33
N PHE A 349 -1.35 12.06 11.79
CA PHE A 349 -1.54 10.77 12.47
C PHE A 349 -2.53 9.86 11.73
N GLN A 350 -2.42 9.81 10.41
CA GLN A 350 -3.25 9.00 9.54
C GLN A 350 -2.57 7.66 9.22
N ALA A 351 -3.39 6.66 8.90
CA ALA A 351 -2.87 5.40 8.42
C ALA A 351 -2.23 5.56 7.03
N SER A 352 -1.04 5.05 6.89
CA SER A 352 -0.22 5.16 5.69
C SER A 352 0.54 3.86 5.43
N ASP A 353 0.77 3.56 4.15
CA ASP A 353 1.61 2.43 3.78
C ASP A 353 3.09 2.70 4.09
N PHE A 354 3.79 1.71 4.61
CA PHE A 354 5.25 1.74 4.62
C PHE A 354 5.82 1.13 3.33
N VAL A 355 7.06 1.49 2.98
CA VAL A 355 7.73 0.89 1.81
C VAL A 355 7.91 -0.60 2.06
N PRO A 356 7.35 -1.49 1.21
CA PRO A 356 7.40 -2.93 1.42
C PRO A 356 8.80 -3.48 1.61
N ILE A 357 8.93 -4.49 2.44
CA ILE A 357 10.16 -5.31 2.54
C ILE A 357 9.96 -6.54 1.67
N THR A 358 10.81 -6.68 0.65
CA THR A 358 10.81 -7.83 -0.27
C THR A 358 12.19 -8.46 -0.30
N SER A 359 12.27 -9.79 -0.42
CA SER A 359 13.51 -10.52 -0.56
C SER A 359 13.58 -11.19 -1.92
N SER A 360 14.48 -10.72 -2.77
CA SER A 360 14.73 -11.35 -4.07
C SER A 360 15.30 -12.76 -3.93
N PHE A 361 16.03 -13.04 -2.85
CA PHE A 361 16.53 -14.37 -2.55
C PHE A 361 15.36 -15.36 -2.34
N TYR A 362 14.45 -15.05 -1.44
CA TYR A 362 13.28 -15.90 -1.17
C TYR A 362 12.28 -15.95 -2.32
N LEU A 363 12.15 -14.85 -3.07
CA LEU A 363 11.33 -14.86 -4.29
C LEU A 363 11.87 -15.86 -5.33
N ASN A 364 13.20 -15.94 -5.49
CA ASN A 364 13.83 -16.91 -6.37
C ASN A 364 13.68 -18.36 -5.84
N GLU A 365 13.78 -18.57 -4.52
CA GLU A 365 13.51 -19.89 -3.90
C GLU A 365 12.08 -20.36 -4.08
N ASP A 366 11.14 -19.42 -4.16
CA ASP A 366 9.70 -19.68 -4.37
C ASP A 366 9.33 -19.69 -5.87
N ASP A 367 10.26 -19.96 -6.78
CA ASP A 367 10.04 -20.00 -8.24
C ASP A 367 9.43 -18.72 -8.81
N ASN A 368 9.77 -17.56 -8.24
CA ASN A 368 9.21 -16.24 -8.52
C ASN A 368 7.70 -16.11 -8.21
N PHE A 369 7.18 -16.95 -7.34
CA PHE A 369 5.82 -16.80 -6.83
C PHE A 369 5.80 -15.75 -5.71
N ASP A 370 5.06 -14.64 -5.91
CA ASP A 370 4.89 -13.59 -4.89
C ASP A 370 3.96 -14.10 -3.78
N ASN A 371 4.48 -14.23 -2.56
CA ASN A 371 3.73 -14.64 -1.37
C ASN A 371 3.81 -13.54 -0.29
N PRO A 372 3.03 -12.45 -0.44
CA PRO A 372 3.03 -11.34 0.49
C PRO A 372 2.22 -11.62 1.73
N ILE A 373 2.61 -10.95 2.85
CA ILE A 373 1.75 -10.77 4.01
C ILE A 373 1.53 -9.28 4.26
N ASP A 374 0.32 -8.92 4.68
CA ASP A 374 -0.03 -7.59 5.12
C ASP A 374 -0.08 -7.52 6.64
N ILE A 375 0.56 -6.50 7.24
CA ILE A 375 0.57 -6.27 8.68
C ILE A 375 -0.01 -4.89 9.03
N GLU A 376 -0.67 -4.80 10.18
CA GLU A 376 -1.19 -3.54 10.73
C GLU A 376 -0.43 -3.17 12.01
N LEU A 377 0.18 -1.98 12.00
CA LEU A 377 1.00 -1.45 13.08
C LEU A 377 0.34 -0.20 13.68
N SER A 378 -0.76 -0.40 14.41
CA SER A 378 -1.62 0.67 14.95
C SER A 378 -0.96 1.57 16.00
N GLY A 379 0.15 1.13 16.59
CA GLY A 379 0.91 1.88 17.60
C GLY A 379 2.28 2.35 17.14
N VAL A 380 2.68 2.09 15.89
CA VAL A 380 3.94 2.54 15.31
C VAL A 380 3.70 3.81 14.52
N THR A 381 4.50 4.86 14.78
CA THR A 381 4.37 6.16 14.10
C THR A 381 5.61 6.53 13.28
N ASP A 382 6.62 5.69 13.28
CA ASP A 382 7.86 5.87 12.55
C ASP A 382 7.99 4.84 11.43
N HIS A 383 8.29 5.31 10.21
CA HIS A 383 8.41 4.49 9.01
C HIS A 383 9.56 3.47 9.10
N THR A 384 10.71 3.89 9.65
CA THR A 384 11.89 3.04 9.82
C THR A 384 11.60 1.89 10.79
N ILE A 385 10.88 2.18 11.88
CA ILE A 385 10.47 1.16 12.86
C ILE A 385 9.47 0.18 12.22
N ALA A 386 8.52 0.68 11.43
CA ALA A 386 7.56 -0.17 10.73
C ALA A 386 8.27 -1.14 9.78
N ARG A 387 9.24 -0.66 9.00
CA ARG A 387 10.05 -1.49 8.09
C ARG A 387 10.94 -2.49 8.83
N ARG A 388 11.51 -2.09 9.98
CA ARG A 388 12.29 -3.01 10.84
C ARG A 388 11.42 -4.17 11.31
N ILE A 389 10.22 -3.89 11.80
CA ILE A 389 9.26 -4.94 12.22
C ILE A 389 8.85 -5.81 11.04
N ALA A 390 8.62 -5.23 9.87
CA ALA A 390 8.33 -5.97 8.64
C ALA A 390 9.47 -6.91 8.24
N LYS A 391 10.73 -6.46 8.33
CA LYS A 391 11.90 -7.32 8.06
C LYS A 391 12.00 -8.48 9.04
N LEU A 392 11.83 -8.21 10.35
CA LEU A 392 11.79 -9.26 11.36
C LEU A 392 10.70 -10.30 11.05
N THR A 393 9.51 -9.84 10.68
CA THR A 393 8.40 -10.71 10.29
C THR A 393 8.74 -11.59 9.09
N LEU A 394 9.38 -11.00 8.07
CA LEU A 394 9.83 -11.74 6.88
C LEU A 394 10.84 -12.82 7.25
N LEU A 395 11.94 -12.42 7.90
CA LEU A 395 13.06 -13.32 8.18
C LEU A 395 12.70 -14.41 9.21
N ASP A 396 11.89 -14.08 10.20
CA ASP A 396 11.39 -15.07 11.16
C ASP A 396 10.46 -16.11 10.52
N SER A 397 9.67 -15.69 9.50
CA SER A 397 8.79 -16.61 8.76
C SER A 397 9.57 -17.68 7.96
N ARG A 398 10.83 -17.38 7.62
CA ARG A 398 11.73 -18.25 6.84
C ARG A 398 12.62 -19.16 7.70
N GLN A 399 12.47 -19.08 9.02
CA GLN A 399 13.11 -20.04 9.93
C GLN A 399 12.23 -21.29 10.00
N ASP A 400 12.50 -22.23 9.10
CA ASP A 400 11.62 -23.37 8.85
C ASP A 400 11.80 -24.52 9.86
N LEU A 401 12.98 -24.61 10.47
CA LEU A 401 13.33 -25.74 11.31
C LEU A 401 12.68 -25.62 12.69
N SER A 402 11.82 -26.57 13.01
CA SER A 402 11.30 -26.72 14.37
C SER A 402 11.61 -28.09 14.95
N VAL A 403 11.86 -28.12 16.25
CA VAL A 403 12.29 -29.30 17.00
C VAL A 403 11.39 -29.49 18.20
N GLN A 404 10.76 -30.63 18.28
CA GLN A 404 10.07 -31.06 19.49
C GLN A 404 10.90 -32.14 20.21
N CYS A 405 11.28 -31.85 21.44
CA CYS A 405 12.07 -32.77 22.27
C CYS A 405 11.63 -32.74 23.73
N THR A 406 12.00 -33.76 24.46
CA THR A 406 11.84 -33.82 25.90
C THR A 406 13.22 -33.82 26.53
N THR A 407 13.44 -32.96 27.52
CA THR A 407 14.70 -32.88 28.25
C THR A 407 14.57 -33.37 29.69
N LYS A 408 15.67 -33.65 30.28
CA LYS A 408 15.80 -33.82 31.72
C LYS A 408 15.46 -32.49 32.43
N ILE A 409 15.54 -32.46 33.74
CA ILE A 409 15.30 -31.27 34.55
C ILE A 409 16.21 -30.07 34.15
N SER A 410 17.28 -30.31 33.41
CA SER A 410 18.15 -29.26 32.83
C SER A 410 17.37 -28.23 31.97
N GLY A 411 16.28 -28.65 31.31
CA GLY A 411 15.42 -27.77 30.56
C GLY A 411 14.59 -26.77 31.41
N LEU A 412 14.48 -26.98 32.71
CA LEU A 412 13.72 -26.09 33.61
C LEU A 412 14.36 -24.70 33.78
N GLN A 413 15.62 -24.52 33.36
CA GLN A 413 16.30 -23.23 33.35
C GLN A 413 15.76 -22.29 32.27
N LEU A 414 15.05 -22.83 31.30
CA LEU A 414 14.52 -22.10 30.16
C LEU A 414 13.10 -21.59 30.41
N ILE A 415 12.76 -20.52 29.77
CA ILE A 415 11.39 -20.03 29.63
C ILE A 415 11.06 -19.81 28.15
N ALA A 416 9.79 -19.75 27.83
CA ALA A 416 9.39 -19.42 26.48
C ALA A 416 9.98 -18.05 26.05
N GLY A 417 10.49 -17.95 24.82
CA GLY A 417 11.19 -16.80 24.29
C GLY A 417 12.70 -16.72 24.63
N ASP A 418 13.25 -17.71 25.38
CA ASP A 418 14.70 -17.82 25.54
C ASP A 418 15.33 -18.47 24.32
N ASN A 419 16.55 -18.06 24.01
CA ASN A 419 17.38 -18.76 23.06
C ASN A 419 18.21 -19.83 23.76
N VAL A 420 18.42 -20.98 23.12
CA VAL A 420 19.14 -22.14 23.63
C VAL A 420 20.07 -22.69 22.57
N TYR A 421 21.27 -23.13 22.97
CA TYR A 421 22.15 -23.91 22.13
C TYR A 421 21.76 -25.39 22.19
N LEU A 422 21.54 -26.01 21.03
CA LEU A 422 21.27 -27.44 20.95
C LEU A 422 22.33 -28.12 20.09
N SER A 423 22.97 -29.15 20.63
CA SER A 423 23.94 -29.99 19.94
C SER A 423 23.41 -31.40 19.79
N VAL A 424 23.26 -31.88 18.56
CA VAL A 424 22.80 -33.24 18.24
C VAL A 424 23.66 -33.80 17.11
N ALA A 425 24.54 -34.73 17.43
CA ALA A 425 25.55 -35.28 16.49
C ALA A 425 24.89 -35.92 15.27
N ARG A 426 23.77 -36.62 15.45
CA ARG A 426 23.01 -37.27 14.36
C ARG A 426 22.60 -36.32 13.24
N TYR A 427 22.32 -35.04 13.56
CA TYR A 427 21.94 -34.01 12.59
C TYR A 427 23.10 -33.08 12.22
N GLY A 428 24.29 -33.33 12.75
CA GLY A 428 25.45 -32.45 12.56
C GLY A 428 25.30 -31.09 13.25
N TRP A 429 24.45 -30.96 14.21
CA TRP A 429 24.25 -29.70 14.95
C TRP A 429 25.29 -29.58 16.06
N VAL A 430 26.04 -28.49 16.01
CA VAL A 430 27.00 -28.11 17.05
C VAL A 430 26.63 -26.69 17.49
N ASN A 431 26.10 -26.56 18.71
CA ASN A 431 25.64 -25.28 19.26
C ASN A 431 24.70 -24.53 18.32
N LYS A 432 23.79 -25.25 17.65
CA LYS A 432 22.78 -24.60 16.80
C LYS A 432 21.79 -23.88 17.69
N VAL A 433 21.47 -22.63 17.31
CA VAL A 433 20.61 -21.76 18.12
C VAL A 433 19.15 -22.02 17.78
N PHE A 434 18.36 -22.16 18.83
CA PHE A 434 16.91 -22.27 18.76
C PHE A 434 16.29 -21.33 19.78
N GLU A 435 15.11 -20.83 19.47
CA GLU A 435 14.23 -20.14 20.40
C GLU A 435 13.23 -21.14 20.99
N VAL A 436 13.01 -21.07 22.28
CA VAL A 436 11.99 -21.86 23.00
C VAL A 436 10.61 -21.25 22.73
N ASN A 437 9.80 -21.91 21.92
CA ASN A 437 8.44 -21.47 21.64
C ASN A 437 7.46 -21.91 22.73
N GLU A 438 7.62 -23.12 23.21
CA GLU A 438 6.75 -23.69 24.26
C GLU A 438 7.57 -24.55 25.20
N LEU A 439 7.24 -24.47 26.48
CA LEU A 439 7.81 -25.29 27.54
C LEU A 439 6.69 -25.92 28.34
N THR A 440 6.74 -27.24 28.49
CA THR A 440 5.76 -28.02 29.25
C THR A 440 6.48 -28.84 30.33
N ILE A 441 6.04 -28.73 31.58
CA ILE A 441 6.53 -29.56 32.68
C ILE A 441 5.65 -30.81 32.78
N ASN A 442 6.23 -31.97 32.55
CA ASN A 442 5.54 -33.23 32.62
C ASN A 442 5.45 -33.74 34.07
N SER A 443 4.56 -34.69 34.33
CA SER A 443 4.34 -35.26 35.67
C SER A 443 5.54 -36.04 36.23
N ASP A 444 6.45 -36.48 35.37
CA ASP A 444 7.71 -37.16 35.70
C ASP A 444 8.89 -36.19 35.89
N LEU A 445 8.61 -34.87 35.93
CA LEU A 445 9.58 -33.78 36.00
C LEU A 445 10.48 -33.65 34.76
N SER A 446 10.16 -34.34 33.69
CA SER A 446 10.78 -34.06 32.40
C SER A 446 10.19 -32.80 31.77
N ILE A 447 10.96 -32.12 30.94
CA ILE A 447 10.58 -30.86 30.32
C ILE A 447 10.38 -31.06 28.82
N GLY A 448 9.15 -30.92 28.34
CA GLY A 448 8.82 -30.88 26.93
C GLY A 448 9.17 -29.49 26.34
N LEU A 449 9.92 -29.45 25.25
CA LEU A 449 10.30 -28.23 24.56
C LEU A 449 9.83 -28.27 23.11
N LEU A 450 9.25 -27.19 22.66
CA LEU A 450 9.05 -26.89 21.26
C LEU A 450 10.00 -25.73 20.90
N LEU A 451 10.97 -26.04 20.06
CA LEU A 451 12.04 -25.12 19.65
C LEU A 451 11.85 -24.71 18.20
N LYS A 452 12.13 -23.46 17.88
CA LYS A 452 12.18 -22.92 16.51
C LYS A 452 13.57 -22.39 16.23
N GLU A 453 14.09 -22.65 15.06
CA GLU A 453 15.36 -22.08 14.61
C GLU A 453 15.34 -20.55 14.69
N THR A 454 16.46 -19.98 15.10
CA THR A 454 16.65 -18.52 15.11
C THR A 454 18.12 -18.18 14.85
N SER A 455 18.38 -16.93 14.41
CA SER A 455 19.71 -16.42 14.14
C SER A 455 19.83 -14.95 14.54
N SER A 456 21.02 -14.49 14.88
CA SER A 456 21.33 -13.07 15.09
C SER A 456 20.98 -12.20 13.89
N ASP A 457 21.16 -12.74 12.68
CA ASP A 457 21.01 -12.02 11.42
C ASP A 457 19.55 -11.58 11.15
N ILE A 458 18.59 -12.27 11.78
CA ILE A 458 17.17 -11.87 11.71
C ILE A 458 16.97 -10.45 12.26
N TYR A 459 17.71 -10.10 13.31
CA TYR A 459 17.56 -8.85 14.07
C TYR A 459 18.42 -7.71 13.54
N ASP A 460 19.19 -7.95 12.47
CA ASP A 460 20.02 -6.92 11.84
C ASP A 460 19.18 -6.07 10.87
N PHE A 461 19.28 -4.74 11.02
CA PHE A 461 18.65 -3.78 10.14
C PHE A 461 19.64 -2.62 9.92
N PRO A 462 20.55 -2.75 8.94
CA PRO A 462 21.55 -1.73 8.68
C PRO A 462 20.95 -0.46 8.07
N VAL A 463 21.61 0.68 8.26
CA VAL A 463 21.19 2.00 7.72
C VAL A 463 20.95 1.95 6.20
N SER A 464 21.74 1.12 5.47
CA SER A 464 21.59 0.97 4.02
C SER A 464 20.25 0.40 3.57
N GLU A 465 19.51 -0.24 4.46
CA GLU A 465 18.16 -0.76 4.22
C GLU A 465 17.06 0.23 4.63
N ASP A 466 17.43 1.32 5.29
CA ASP A 466 16.50 2.39 5.61
C ASP A 466 16.28 3.26 4.38
N VAL A 467 15.17 3.03 3.71
CA VAL A 467 14.78 3.76 2.50
C VAL A 467 13.81 4.85 2.90
N ASP A 468 14.12 6.08 2.55
CA ASP A 468 13.21 7.20 2.74
C ASP A 468 11.87 6.95 2.02
N ARG A 469 10.79 7.22 2.72
CA ARG A 469 9.48 7.21 2.11
C ARG A 469 9.34 8.41 1.20
N ASP A 470 8.97 8.19 -0.05
CA ASP A 470 8.49 9.27 -0.92
C ASP A 470 7.11 9.74 -0.40
N LEU A 471 7.12 10.78 0.42
CA LEU A 471 5.92 11.33 1.07
C LEU A 471 5.00 12.06 0.10
N SER A 472 5.49 12.36 -1.07
CA SER A 472 4.74 13.03 -2.11
C SER A 472 5.18 12.44 -3.44
N PRO A 473 4.40 11.51 -4.05
CA PRO A 473 4.53 11.35 -5.48
C PRO A 473 4.40 12.76 -6.03
N ASN A 474 5.40 13.18 -6.80
CA ASN A 474 5.47 14.50 -7.40
C ASN A 474 4.07 14.90 -7.91
N THR A 475 3.33 15.64 -7.09
CA THR A 475 1.98 16.12 -7.40
C THR A 475 2.03 17.29 -8.39
N ASN A 476 3.15 17.46 -9.09
CA ASN A 476 3.20 18.26 -10.30
C ASN A 476 2.39 17.54 -11.38
N LEU A 477 1.12 17.31 -11.05
CA LEU A 477 0.14 16.82 -12.01
C LEU A 477 0.17 17.80 -13.19
N PRO A 478 0.40 17.32 -14.42
CA PRO A 478 0.35 18.18 -15.57
C PRO A 478 -0.99 18.92 -15.57
N ASN A 479 -0.93 20.24 -15.79
CA ASN A 479 -2.14 21.04 -15.83
C ASN A 479 -3.10 20.41 -16.87
N PRO A 480 -4.31 19.98 -16.50
CA PRO A 480 -5.21 19.28 -17.40
C PRO A 480 -5.73 20.15 -18.54
N PHE A 481 -5.52 21.47 -18.45
CA PHE A 481 -5.84 22.43 -19.51
C PHE A 481 -4.67 22.64 -20.49
N ILE A 482 -3.51 22.01 -20.27
CA ILE A 482 -2.35 22.04 -21.17
C ILE A 482 -2.16 20.63 -21.75
N VAL A 483 -2.68 20.40 -22.93
CA VAL A 483 -2.55 19.12 -23.64
C VAL A 483 -1.39 19.19 -24.62
N GLN A 484 -0.47 18.24 -24.55
CA GLN A 484 0.65 18.15 -25.48
C GLN A 484 0.20 17.60 -26.83
N PRO A 485 0.73 18.14 -27.97
CA PRO A 485 0.39 17.63 -29.27
C PRO A 485 0.92 16.21 -29.51
N PRO A 486 0.36 15.48 -30.50
CA PRO A 486 0.83 14.15 -30.87
C PRO A 486 2.32 14.16 -31.25
N VAL A 487 3.06 13.14 -30.77
CA VAL A 487 4.49 12.95 -31.06
C VAL A 487 4.64 12.00 -32.26
N GLY A 488 5.68 12.24 -33.09
CA GLY A 488 6.00 11.35 -34.21
C GLY A 488 5.01 11.41 -35.37
N PHE A 489 4.19 12.48 -35.48
CA PHE A 489 3.24 12.61 -36.57
C PHE A 489 3.93 12.69 -37.92
N SER A 490 3.64 11.71 -38.77
CA SER A 490 4.16 11.59 -40.12
C SER A 490 3.07 11.14 -41.09
N VAL A 491 3.22 11.48 -42.36
CA VAL A 491 2.30 11.08 -43.41
C VAL A 491 3.12 10.58 -44.60
N THR A 492 2.76 9.41 -45.10
CA THR A 492 3.40 8.76 -46.23
C THR A 492 2.36 8.39 -47.28
N GLU A 493 2.73 8.52 -48.56
CA GLU A 493 1.92 8.00 -49.64
C GLU A 493 2.01 6.47 -49.63
N THR A 494 0.87 5.83 -49.77
CA THR A 494 0.74 4.40 -49.95
C THR A 494 -0.26 4.10 -51.05
N THR A 495 -0.27 2.91 -51.55
CA THR A 495 -1.25 2.45 -52.57
C THR A 495 -2.14 1.39 -51.96
N THR A 496 -3.42 1.44 -52.28
CA THR A 496 -4.40 0.42 -51.92
C THR A 496 -4.92 -0.20 -53.18
N VAL A 497 -4.95 -1.52 -53.23
CA VAL A 497 -5.44 -2.31 -54.38
C VAL A 497 -6.83 -2.83 -54.04
N ASP A 498 -7.80 -2.54 -54.91
CA ASP A 498 -9.15 -3.03 -54.73
C ASP A 498 -9.26 -4.49 -55.21
N ALA A 499 -10.37 -5.16 -54.88
CA ALA A 499 -10.63 -6.54 -55.25
C ALA A 499 -10.61 -6.82 -56.76
N ASP A 500 -10.84 -5.82 -57.60
CA ASP A 500 -10.77 -5.89 -59.07
C ASP A 500 -9.35 -5.60 -59.64
N GLY A 501 -8.36 -5.38 -58.80
CA GLY A 501 -6.98 -5.04 -59.15
C GLY A 501 -6.75 -3.55 -59.49
N THR A 502 -7.71 -2.68 -59.20
CA THR A 502 -7.54 -1.24 -59.39
C THR A 502 -6.71 -0.65 -58.27
N VAL A 503 -5.65 0.09 -58.61
CA VAL A 503 -4.75 0.73 -57.64
C VAL A 503 -5.21 2.16 -57.38
N PHE A 504 -5.44 2.46 -56.12
CA PHE A 504 -5.79 3.79 -55.66
C PHE A 504 -4.66 4.39 -54.82
N PRO A 505 -4.30 5.65 -55.03
CA PRO A 505 -3.41 6.32 -54.11
C PRO A 505 -4.09 6.50 -52.78
N SER A 506 -3.36 6.28 -51.69
CA SER A 506 -3.81 6.47 -50.32
C SER A 506 -2.74 7.19 -49.52
N ALA A 507 -3.11 7.77 -48.39
CA ALA A 507 -2.19 8.38 -47.47
C ALA A 507 -2.26 7.64 -46.11
N THR A 508 -1.13 7.16 -45.66
CA THR A 508 -1.00 6.55 -44.33
C THR A 508 -0.38 7.55 -43.36
N LEU A 509 -1.13 7.85 -42.34
CA LEU A 509 -0.75 8.71 -41.24
C LEU A 509 -0.26 7.84 -40.09
N ASN A 510 0.86 8.23 -39.48
CA ASN A 510 1.41 7.56 -38.32
C ASN A 510 1.69 8.57 -37.21
N TRP A 511 1.53 8.14 -35.96
CA TRP A 511 1.86 8.89 -34.76
C TRP A 511 2.24 7.92 -33.63
N SER A 512 2.88 8.41 -32.60
CA SER A 512 3.17 7.59 -31.42
C SER A 512 1.92 7.44 -30.56
N ALA A 513 1.56 6.21 -30.19
CA ALA A 513 0.51 5.95 -29.20
C ALA A 513 0.82 6.71 -27.91
N SER A 514 -0.19 7.33 -27.32
CA SER A 514 0.00 8.06 -26.06
C SER A 514 -0.33 7.19 -24.87
N TYR A 515 0.64 7.00 -23.97
CA TYR A 515 0.46 6.33 -22.69
C TYR A 515 0.14 7.31 -21.55
N SER A 516 0.02 8.62 -21.84
CA SER A 516 -0.41 9.59 -20.85
C SER A 516 -1.87 9.33 -20.43
N GLY A 517 -2.09 9.13 -19.14
CA GLY A 517 -3.42 8.91 -18.60
C GLY A 517 -4.39 10.09 -18.77
N SER A 518 -3.89 11.26 -19.14
CA SER A 518 -4.71 12.46 -19.37
C SER A 518 -5.29 12.54 -20.79
N ILE A 519 -4.72 11.87 -21.78
CA ILE A 519 -5.18 11.89 -23.18
C ILE A 519 -6.23 10.79 -23.37
N SER A 520 -7.36 11.15 -23.98
CA SER A 520 -8.42 10.20 -24.36
C SER A 520 -8.30 9.78 -25.82
N ASP A 521 -8.16 10.73 -26.74
CA ASP A 521 -8.27 10.52 -28.17
C ASP A 521 -7.33 11.42 -28.97
N ILE A 522 -7.22 11.13 -30.27
CA ILE A 522 -6.52 11.94 -31.27
C ILE A 522 -7.50 12.32 -32.37
N SER A 523 -7.65 13.63 -32.64
CA SER A 523 -8.44 14.14 -33.75
C SER A 523 -7.53 14.39 -34.94
N VAL A 524 -7.91 13.86 -36.12
CA VAL A 524 -7.16 13.95 -37.36
C VAL A 524 -8.04 14.60 -38.43
N GLU A 525 -7.47 15.56 -39.12
CA GLU A 525 -8.14 16.34 -40.18
C GLU A 525 -7.19 16.51 -41.38
N TYR A 526 -7.76 16.72 -42.56
CA TYR A 526 -7.00 16.97 -43.77
C TYR A 526 -7.69 18.02 -44.68
N LYS A 527 -6.94 18.56 -45.61
CA LYS A 527 -7.49 19.36 -46.71
C LYS A 527 -6.58 19.28 -47.94
N GLU A 528 -7.13 19.46 -49.13
CA GLU A 528 -6.32 19.85 -50.27
C GLU A 528 -5.71 21.25 -50.04
N THR A 529 -4.46 21.46 -50.39
CA THR A 529 -3.76 22.75 -50.13
C THR A 529 -4.48 23.93 -50.76
N SER A 530 -5.22 23.72 -51.84
CA SER A 530 -6.06 24.71 -52.51
C SER A 530 -7.38 25.03 -51.79
N SER A 531 -7.82 24.17 -50.85
CA SER A 531 -9.05 24.36 -50.08
C SER A 531 -8.83 25.28 -48.87
N ALA A 532 -9.85 26.05 -48.51
CA ALA A 532 -9.83 26.88 -47.30
C ALA A 532 -10.05 26.05 -46.03
N ASP A 533 -10.97 25.09 -46.04
CA ASP A 533 -11.44 24.36 -44.89
C ASP A 533 -10.80 22.98 -44.77
N PHE A 534 -10.74 22.47 -43.54
CA PHE A 534 -10.29 21.12 -43.23
C PHE A 534 -11.50 20.17 -43.05
N ASP A 535 -11.39 19.00 -43.64
CA ASP A 535 -12.33 17.90 -43.49
C ASP A 535 -11.83 16.95 -42.38
N ALA A 536 -12.74 16.45 -41.57
CA ALA A 536 -12.39 15.50 -40.48
C ALA A 536 -12.17 14.08 -41.07
N LEU A 537 -11.02 13.49 -40.80
CA LEU A 537 -10.76 12.08 -41.07
C LEU A 537 -11.29 11.18 -39.94
N GLY A 538 -11.26 11.67 -38.70
CA GLY A 538 -11.81 10.94 -37.57
C GLY A 538 -11.22 11.35 -36.22
N ILE A 539 -11.78 10.70 -35.17
CA ILE A 539 -11.26 10.73 -33.82
C ILE A 539 -10.89 9.31 -33.46
N PHE A 540 -9.66 9.08 -33.06
CA PHE A 540 -9.08 7.78 -32.81
C PHE A 540 -8.68 7.63 -31.34
N PRO A 541 -8.86 6.45 -30.72
CA PRO A 541 -8.37 6.19 -29.38
C PRO A 541 -6.87 6.48 -29.23
N ARG A 542 -6.45 6.93 -28.06
CA ARG A 542 -5.03 7.24 -27.75
C ARG A 542 -4.07 6.07 -27.98
N THR A 543 -4.59 4.83 -28.01
CA THR A 543 -3.81 3.62 -28.24
C THR A 543 -3.49 3.37 -29.70
N ASP A 544 -4.21 4.02 -30.61
CA ASP A 544 -4.00 3.85 -32.02
C ASP A 544 -2.75 4.66 -32.44
N SER A 545 -2.07 4.16 -33.45
CA SER A 545 -0.81 4.74 -33.93
C SER A 545 -0.77 4.95 -35.43
N THR A 546 -1.80 4.54 -36.16
CA THR A 546 -1.84 4.63 -37.62
C THR A 546 -3.27 4.71 -38.14
N PHE A 547 -3.42 5.40 -39.27
CA PHE A 547 -4.67 5.46 -40.04
C PHE A 547 -4.35 5.67 -41.53
N THR A 548 -5.10 4.99 -42.40
CA THR A 548 -4.96 5.15 -43.86
C THR A 548 -6.26 5.67 -44.46
N THR A 549 -6.16 6.72 -45.25
CA THR A 549 -7.29 7.30 -45.98
C THR A 549 -7.13 7.11 -47.48
N LEU A 550 -8.25 6.82 -48.16
CA LEU A 550 -8.37 6.77 -49.62
C LEU A 550 -8.87 8.07 -50.23
N ASP A 551 -9.18 9.08 -49.41
CA ASP A 551 -9.77 10.37 -49.87
C ASP A 551 -8.71 11.30 -50.43
N VAL A 552 -7.75 10.77 -51.19
CA VAL A 552 -6.68 11.54 -51.84
C VAL A 552 -6.58 11.22 -53.32
N VAL A 553 -6.23 12.20 -54.12
CA VAL A 553 -6.17 12.12 -55.59
C VAL A 553 -4.74 12.36 -56.05
N ALA A 554 -4.26 11.55 -56.98
CA ALA A 554 -2.95 11.70 -57.60
C ALA A 554 -2.78 13.10 -58.27
N GLY A 555 -1.59 13.64 -58.12
CA GLY A 555 -1.22 14.97 -58.68
C GLY A 555 -1.52 16.14 -57.73
N LYS A 556 -2.29 15.93 -56.65
CA LYS A 556 -2.67 16.96 -55.70
C LYS A 556 -1.80 16.93 -54.43
N THR A 557 -1.73 18.08 -53.75
CA THR A 557 -1.02 18.23 -52.49
C THR A 557 -2.03 18.45 -51.38
N TYR A 558 -1.89 17.66 -50.29
CA TYR A 558 -2.74 17.72 -49.14
C TYR A 558 -1.96 18.17 -47.89
N MET A 559 -2.66 18.87 -47.00
CA MET A 559 -2.18 19.18 -45.67
C MET A 559 -2.98 18.34 -44.64
N PHE A 560 -2.28 17.53 -43.87
CA PHE A 560 -2.83 16.73 -42.78
C PHE A 560 -2.46 17.37 -41.46
N ARG A 561 -3.36 17.36 -40.49
CA ARG A 561 -3.09 17.83 -39.15
C ARG A 561 -3.73 16.93 -38.11
N ALA A 562 -3.06 16.83 -36.96
CA ALA A 562 -3.55 16.04 -35.82
C ALA A 562 -3.39 16.82 -34.50
N ARG A 563 -4.26 16.56 -33.54
CA ARG A 563 -4.21 17.10 -32.18
C ARG A 563 -4.74 16.10 -31.21
N ASN A 564 -4.20 16.09 -29.98
CA ASN A 564 -4.69 15.27 -28.89
C ASN A 564 -5.92 15.90 -28.22
N LEU A 565 -6.81 15.07 -27.72
CA LEU A 565 -7.98 15.40 -26.91
C LEU A 565 -7.82 14.74 -25.54
N ASN A 566 -8.10 15.45 -24.46
CA ASN A 566 -8.13 14.86 -23.12
C ASN A 566 -9.55 14.52 -22.66
N TYR A 567 -9.66 13.82 -21.52
CA TYR A 567 -10.95 13.43 -20.91
C TYR A 567 -11.84 14.64 -20.49
N LEU A 568 -11.29 15.85 -20.43
CA LEU A 568 -12.04 17.07 -20.13
C LEU A 568 -12.52 17.81 -21.40
N GLY A 569 -12.26 17.25 -22.58
CA GLY A 569 -12.62 17.88 -23.84
C GLY A 569 -11.68 19.00 -24.30
N VAL A 570 -10.48 19.10 -23.70
CA VAL A 570 -9.48 20.12 -24.08
C VAL A 570 -8.58 19.58 -25.18
N PHE A 571 -8.42 20.37 -26.26
CA PHE A 571 -7.54 20.03 -27.38
C PHE A 571 -6.12 20.61 -27.21
N SER A 572 -5.14 19.88 -27.73
CA SER A 572 -3.79 20.40 -27.92
C SER A 572 -3.71 21.34 -29.13
N SER A 573 -2.57 21.99 -29.31
CA SER A 573 -2.21 22.58 -30.61
C SER A 573 -2.10 21.49 -31.68
N TYR A 574 -2.29 21.90 -32.96
CA TYR A 574 -2.11 20.98 -34.08
C TYR A 574 -0.64 20.75 -34.41
N VAL A 575 -0.32 19.53 -34.80
CA VAL A 575 0.85 19.18 -35.60
C VAL A 575 0.39 19.00 -37.04
N SER A 576 1.14 19.49 -38.03
CA SER A 576 0.75 19.45 -39.44
C SER A 576 1.87 18.91 -40.31
N LYS A 577 1.50 18.19 -41.37
CA LYS A 577 2.39 17.70 -42.44
C LYS A 577 1.72 17.85 -43.79
N SER A 578 2.50 18.23 -44.79
CA SER A 578 2.03 18.28 -46.18
C SER A 578 2.60 17.09 -46.94
N LEU A 579 1.77 16.50 -47.79
CA LEU A 579 2.13 15.40 -48.68
C LEU A 579 1.60 15.66 -50.08
N LYS A 580 2.46 15.58 -51.08
CA LYS A 580 2.05 15.53 -52.49
C LYS A 580 1.79 14.07 -52.84
N ILE A 581 0.62 13.78 -53.34
CA ILE A 581 0.25 12.46 -53.84
C ILE A 581 0.72 12.37 -55.31
N ASN A 582 1.64 11.51 -55.58
CA ASN A 582 2.14 11.29 -56.93
C ASN A 582 1.31 10.27 -57.71
N GLY A 583 0.71 9.31 -57.01
CA GLY A 583 0.07 8.15 -57.59
C GLY A 583 1.09 7.13 -58.12
N ASP A 584 0.64 6.03 -58.59
CA ASP A 584 1.49 5.10 -59.31
C ASP A 584 1.62 5.55 -60.78
N ASN A 585 2.79 6.08 -61.11
CA ASN A 585 3.17 6.48 -62.46
C ASN A 585 4.08 5.44 -63.15
N THR A 586 4.34 4.33 -62.53
CA THR A 586 5.20 3.28 -63.04
C THR A 586 4.33 2.35 -63.90
N ALA A 587 4.61 2.25 -65.17
CA ALA A 587 3.89 1.30 -65.99
C ALA A 587 4.25 -0.14 -65.62
N PRO A 588 3.25 -1.08 -65.62
CA PRO A 588 3.53 -2.49 -65.39
C PRO A 588 4.64 -3.00 -66.31
N GLN A 589 5.43 -3.92 -65.79
CA GLN A 589 6.48 -4.54 -66.58
C GLN A 589 5.89 -5.36 -67.72
N THR A 590 6.63 -5.51 -68.79
CA THR A 590 6.19 -6.31 -69.93
C THR A 590 6.12 -7.79 -69.60
N PRO A 591 5.11 -8.52 -70.13
CA PRO A 591 5.07 -9.97 -69.96
C PRO A 591 6.36 -10.62 -70.50
N THR A 592 6.80 -11.67 -69.81
CA THR A 592 8.03 -12.41 -70.14
C THR A 592 7.75 -13.82 -70.61
N GLY A 593 8.77 -14.51 -71.14
CA GLY A 593 8.64 -15.90 -71.53
C GLY A 593 7.62 -16.16 -72.65
N ILE A 594 7.43 -15.20 -73.58
CA ILE A 594 6.47 -15.32 -74.62
C ILE A 594 6.86 -16.48 -75.55
N THR A 595 5.96 -17.41 -75.73
CA THR A 595 6.08 -18.56 -76.64
C THR A 595 4.87 -18.66 -77.56
N ALA A 596 5.11 -19.00 -78.81
CA ALA A 596 4.04 -19.27 -79.79
C ALA A 596 4.07 -20.72 -80.20
N THR A 597 2.92 -21.38 -80.19
CA THR A 597 2.78 -22.78 -80.67
C THR A 597 1.76 -22.82 -81.78
N GLY A 598 2.20 -23.18 -82.97
CA GLY A 598 1.35 -23.35 -84.16
C GLY A 598 0.64 -24.69 -84.18
N GLY A 599 -0.62 -24.69 -84.64
CA GLY A 599 -1.42 -25.86 -84.90
C GLY A 599 -2.15 -25.77 -86.27
N THR A 600 -2.84 -26.81 -86.69
CA THR A 600 -3.61 -26.80 -87.92
C THR A 600 -4.80 -25.83 -87.81
N GLY A 601 -4.69 -24.67 -88.47
CA GLY A 601 -5.75 -23.64 -88.49
C GLY A 601 -5.83 -22.77 -87.26
N SER A 602 -4.83 -22.83 -86.33
CA SER A 602 -4.77 -21.98 -85.14
C SER A 602 -3.35 -21.89 -84.59
N PHE A 603 -3.09 -20.88 -83.75
CA PHE A 603 -1.90 -20.81 -82.89
C PHE A 603 -2.29 -20.31 -81.52
N SER A 604 -1.46 -20.68 -80.53
CA SER A 604 -1.54 -20.20 -79.16
C SER A 604 -0.31 -19.39 -78.78
N LEU A 605 -0.54 -18.34 -78.03
CA LEU A 605 0.49 -17.59 -77.34
C LEU A 605 0.42 -17.91 -75.83
N ASN A 606 1.57 -18.19 -75.23
CA ASN A 606 1.71 -18.33 -73.80
C ASN A 606 2.80 -17.34 -73.32
N TRP A 607 2.58 -16.79 -72.11
CA TRP A 607 3.51 -15.88 -71.50
C TRP A 607 3.41 -15.98 -70.00
N THR A 608 4.34 -15.34 -69.30
CA THR A 608 4.32 -15.14 -67.85
C THR A 608 3.98 -13.71 -67.57
N ASN A 609 2.94 -13.49 -66.77
CA ASN A 609 2.57 -12.15 -66.31
C ASN A 609 3.64 -11.59 -65.34
N PRO A 610 3.79 -10.27 -65.19
CA PRO A 610 4.69 -9.69 -64.22
C PRO A 610 4.33 -10.15 -62.82
N ALA A 611 5.25 -10.80 -62.13
CA ALA A 611 5.01 -11.39 -60.78
C ALA A 611 5.12 -10.36 -59.65
N VAL A 612 5.66 -9.19 -59.92
CA VAL A 612 6.02 -8.20 -58.90
C VAL A 612 5.15 -6.96 -58.95
N ASP A 613 4.42 -6.73 -60.06
CA ASP A 613 3.63 -5.53 -60.27
C ASP A 613 2.22 -5.71 -59.69
N THR A 614 1.90 -4.94 -58.65
CA THR A 614 0.59 -4.99 -57.99
C THR A 614 -0.52 -4.32 -58.78
N ASP A 615 -0.17 -3.50 -59.80
CA ASP A 615 -1.07 -2.76 -60.65
C ASP A 615 -1.36 -3.44 -62.00
N TYR A 616 -0.78 -4.61 -62.23
CA TYR A 616 -1.02 -5.36 -63.46
C TYR A 616 -2.48 -5.83 -63.53
N LYS A 617 -3.22 -5.37 -64.59
CA LYS A 617 -4.63 -5.71 -64.78
C LYS A 617 -4.85 -6.72 -65.92
N PHE A 618 -4.22 -6.50 -67.06
CA PHE A 618 -4.34 -7.37 -68.24
C PHE A 618 -3.16 -7.21 -69.18
N THR A 619 -2.93 -8.22 -70.01
CA THR A 619 -2.04 -8.16 -71.17
C THR A 619 -2.84 -7.87 -72.42
N ARG A 620 -2.45 -6.84 -73.21
CA ARG A 620 -3.03 -6.54 -74.51
C ARG A 620 -2.22 -7.22 -75.61
N ILE A 621 -2.92 -7.90 -76.51
CA ILE A 621 -2.32 -8.67 -77.58
C ILE A 621 -2.50 -7.92 -78.90
N TRP A 622 -1.41 -7.73 -79.59
CA TRP A 622 -1.36 -7.12 -80.88
C TRP A 622 -0.83 -8.12 -81.90
N LEU A 623 -1.39 -8.14 -83.12
CA LEU A 623 -0.93 -8.98 -84.23
C LEU A 623 -0.75 -8.15 -85.50
N ASN A 624 0.23 -8.61 -86.29
CA ASN A 624 0.44 -8.14 -87.67
C ASN A 624 1.01 -9.31 -88.49
N THR A 625 0.80 -9.27 -89.81
CA THR A 625 1.46 -10.14 -90.79
C THR A 625 2.83 -9.65 -91.23
N ALA A 626 3.17 -8.40 -90.90
CA ALA A 626 4.47 -7.78 -91.11
C ALA A 626 5.15 -7.53 -89.75
N ASN A 627 6.48 -7.61 -89.67
CA ASN A 627 7.19 -7.30 -88.41
C ASN A 627 7.24 -5.77 -88.25
N ASN A 628 6.08 -5.17 -88.00
CA ASN A 628 5.92 -3.76 -87.71
C ASN A 628 4.82 -3.53 -86.72
N PHE A 629 5.19 -3.09 -85.50
CA PHE A 629 4.26 -2.80 -84.44
C PHE A 629 3.31 -1.64 -84.76
N SER A 630 3.79 -0.60 -85.42
CA SER A 630 2.97 0.62 -85.69
C SER A 630 1.74 0.35 -86.54
N THR A 631 1.73 -0.75 -87.32
CA THR A 631 0.58 -1.16 -88.17
C THR A 631 -0.12 -2.39 -87.61
N SER A 632 0.21 -2.83 -86.41
CA SER A 632 -0.42 -3.96 -85.76
C SER A 632 -1.84 -3.63 -85.28
N THR A 633 -2.66 -4.63 -85.21
CA THR A 633 -4.05 -4.53 -84.73
C THR A 633 -4.25 -5.25 -83.37
N VAL A 634 -4.98 -4.58 -82.47
CA VAL A 634 -5.37 -5.18 -81.18
C VAL A 634 -6.29 -6.35 -81.43
N GLN A 635 -5.95 -7.48 -80.82
CA GLN A 635 -6.75 -8.68 -80.91
C GLN A 635 -7.59 -8.94 -79.64
N GLY A 636 -7.19 -8.42 -78.51
CA GLY A 636 -7.88 -8.54 -77.23
C GLY A 636 -7.03 -8.17 -76.03
N THR A 637 -7.67 -8.24 -74.86
CA THR A 637 -7.04 -8.05 -73.55
C THR A 637 -7.33 -9.31 -72.71
N ILE A 638 -6.32 -9.88 -72.07
CA ILE A 638 -6.40 -11.13 -71.31
C ILE A 638 -5.72 -10.96 -69.96
N SER A 639 -6.41 -11.30 -68.92
CA SER A 639 -5.85 -11.35 -67.55
C SER A 639 -5.06 -12.64 -67.27
N GLY A 640 -5.30 -13.68 -68.08
CA GLY A 640 -4.56 -14.95 -68.01
C GLY A 640 -3.21 -14.91 -68.70
N THR A 641 -2.58 -16.06 -68.80
CA THR A 641 -1.23 -16.27 -69.39
C THR A 641 -1.25 -16.97 -70.75
N THR A 642 -2.44 -17.18 -71.36
CA THR A 642 -2.59 -17.88 -72.61
C THR A 642 -3.64 -17.19 -73.48
N TRP A 643 -3.44 -17.20 -74.81
CA TRP A 643 -4.39 -16.71 -75.76
C TRP A 643 -4.32 -17.54 -77.05
N ASN A 644 -5.48 -17.84 -77.63
CA ASN A 644 -5.61 -18.69 -78.83
C ASN A 644 -6.22 -17.88 -79.98
N LYS A 645 -5.72 -18.06 -81.19
CA LYS A 645 -6.23 -17.46 -82.39
C LYS A 645 -6.47 -18.51 -83.48
N THR A 646 -7.68 -18.58 -83.99
CA THR A 646 -7.98 -19.34 -85.24
C THR A 646 -7.54 -18.53 -86.45
N ILE A 647 -6.87 -19.12 -87.34
CA ILE A 647 -6.38 -18.53 -88.63
C ILE A 647 -6.98 -19.26 -89.82
N THR A 648 -7.28 -18.45 -90.84
CA THR A 648 -7.89 -18.95 -92.09
C THR A 648 -6.92 -18.97 -93.27
N SER A 649 -5.69 -18.47 -93.08
CA SER A 649 -4.64 -18.39 -94.10
C SER A 649 -3.28 -18.77 -93.57
N SER A 650 -2.46 -19.44 -94.37
CA SER A 650 -1.06 -19.76 -94.04
C SER A 650 -0.22 -18.50 -94.21
N SER A 651 0.01 -17.77 -93.11
CA SER A 651 0.84 -16.50 -93.09
C SER A 651 1.73 -16.51 -91.83
N THR A 652 2.86 -15.83 -91.90
CA THR A 652 3.65 -15.52 -90.72
C THR A 652 2.96 -14.42 -89.96
N TYR A 653 2.73 -14.64 -88.64
CA TYR A 653 2.19 -13.64 -87.70
C TYR A 653 3.26 -13.15 -86.73
N TYR A 654 3.30 -11.90 -86.49
CA TYR A 654 4.11 -11.26 -85.44
C TYR A 654 3.16 -10.80 -84.35
N ALA A 655 3.50 -11.13 -83.13
CA ALA A 655 2.71 -10.81 -81.95
C ALA A 655 3.51 -9.92 -81.00
N TRP A 656 2.84 -8.93 -80.44
CA TRP A 656 3.37 -8.09 -79.34
C TRP A 656 2.37 -8.15 -78.17
N LEU A 657 2.96 -8.21 -77.01
CA LEU A 657 2.20 -8.22 -75.78
C LEU A 657 2.61 -7.05 -74.92
#